data_3228012aa15a9c248ce48369bce6952b
#
_entry.id   3228012aa15a9c248ce48369bce6952b
#
_cell.length_a   1.000
_cell.length_b   1.000
_cell.length_c   1.000
_cell.angle_alpha   90.00
_cell.angle_beta   90.00
_cell.angle_gamma   90.00
#
_symmetry.space_group_name_H-M   'P 1'
#
loop_
_entity.id
_entity.type
_entity.pdbx_description
1 polymer ?
#
loop_
_entity_poly.entity_id
_entity_poly.type
_entity_poly.pdbx_seq_one_letter_code
_entity_poly.pdbx_strand_id
1 'polypeptide(L)'
;MKNFLVKQSCTNALHPFVHLHTHTEYSLSDGLGKIPQLVDKAMADGMAGIAITDHANMFGVKEFVEYVQRRNSELGTSFKPIIGCEVYVARRGKEHKNERDDWGGHHLVLLAKNETGYRNLLQIVSRSWLEGYFGRPRTDKADLERYHEGLICTSACIGGEVAQHILNNRLGEAEKAAKWYQSIFGEDYYLELQRHKATAKRASFKTYELEERANNHLRKIAKKLGIKLVCANDIHFVNEEDGSAQDTLLCINFGAKVNDSDRLIFSQQEWLKTTAEMNALFSDIPEALESTMEILNKVEHYPIDRAPMLPAPLLPAGVGESEHLAHLALEGARLRYGERLSEDVKRRLDSELSIMKERGYAAYILLCHEIISAARQMGAQVGPGRGWSAGSMVLYCLGITQVDPLKYGLSAERFLNPKGLPLPNIDVDFDEEGRERLVQWLVERFGEERVANIITHHRSSPKSSKQLVAQAFGVSPNELNEQELVIAQKIAKVARRSYVHACGVALCSEDISHIVPLAFVEDANYENGGVVTQYCGEGLRRAGVVVLNLLSLKALGIVKYFAQEVAVESIPLDDETTFELLRRGDTEGLFQFDSEEMRHHLREEQPSDFEGLVAILSHHCTNRAHAVSYALLAYQVAYLKAHYPKEFACALRK
;
A
#
# COMPACT_ATOMS: atom_id res chain seq x y z
N MET A 1 -10.29 -71.70 -22.08
CA MET A 1 -10.31 -70.39 -22.72
C MET A 1 -11.21 -69.50 -21.86
N LYS A 2 -10.64 -68.68 -20.97
CA LYS A 2 -11.39 -67.67 -20.21
C LYS A 2 -10.85 -66.31 -20.66
N ASN A 3 -11.71 -65.55 -21.36
CA ASN A 3 -11.44 -64.20 -21.77
C ASN A 3 -11.37 -63.30 -20.50
N PHE A 4 -10.19 -62.79 -20.19
CA PHE A 4 -10.01 -61.67 -19.32
C PHE A 4 -10.33 -60.37 -20.10
N LEU A 5 -11.50 -59.81 -19.88
CA LEU A 5 -11.80 -58.45 -20.27
C LEU A 5 -10.98 -57.51 -19.36
N VAL A 6 -9.92 -56.94 -19.92
CA VAL A 6 -9.22 -55.79 -19.32
C VAL A 6 -10.18 -54.61 -19.45
N LYS A 7 -10.76 -54.20 -18.31
CA LYS A 7 -11.38 -52.89 -18.20
C LYS A 7 -10.28 -51.83 -18.42
N GLN A 8 -10.26 -51.23 -19.58
CA GLN A 8 -9.58 -49.97 -19.81
C GLN A 8 -10.20 -48.94 -18.85
N SER A 9 -9.49 -48.58 -17.79
CA SER A 9 -9.77 -47.37 -17.03
C SER A 9 -9.46 -46.19 -17.97
N CYS A 10 -10.49 -45.57 -18.51
CA CYS A 10 -10.35 -44.22 -19.06
C CYS A 10 -9.91 -43.32 -17.90
N THR A 11 -8.64 -43.03 -17.84
CA THR A 11 -8.16 -41.89 -17.10
C THR A 11 -8.68 -40.67 -17.83
N ASN A 12 -9.86 -40.16 -17.44
CA ASN A 12 -10.30 -38.85 -17.91
C ASN A 12 -9.19 -37.85 -17.55
N ALA A 13 -8.57 -37.25 -18.58
CA ALA A 13 -7.60 -36.20 -18.36
C ALA A 13 -8.31 -35.08 -17.57
N LEU A 14 -7.63 -34.56 -16.56
CA LEU A 14 -8.16 -33.42 -15.77
C LEU A 14 -8.35 -32.21 -16.71
N HIS A 15 -9.44 -31.49 -16.53
CA HIS A 15 -9.62 -30.19 -17.16
C HIS A 15 -8.62 -29.20 -16.53
N PRO A 16 -7.79 -28.50 -17.31
CA PRO A 16 -6.98 -27.41 -16.80
C PRO A 16 -7.87 -26.40 -16.08
N PHE A 17 -7.36 -25.83 -14.99
CA PHE A 17 -8.14 -24.96 -14.11
C PHE A 17 -7.28 -23.82 -13.57
N VAL A 18 -7.89 -22.65 -13.32
CA VAL A 18 -7.29 -21.53 -12.58
C VAL A 18 -8.33 -20.92 -11.65
N HIS A 19 -7.89 -20.46 -10.47
CA HIS A 19 -8.75 -19.75 -9.53
C HIS A 19 -8.97 -18.31 -9.99
N LEU A 20 -10.24 -17.88 -10.05
CA LEU A 20 -10.68 -16.56 -10.51
C LEU A 20 -11.33 -15.71 -9.43
N HIS A 21 -11.60 -16.28 -8.24
CA HIS A 21 -12.16 -15.62 -7.09
C HIS A 21 -11.30 -15.96 -5.88
N THR A 22 -10.44 -15.01 -5.48
CA THR A 22 -9.42 -15.24 -4.45
C THR A 22 -9.18 -14.01 -3.63
N HIS A 23 -9.34 -14.14 -2.31
CA HIS A 23 -9.06 -13.12 -1.31
C HIS A 23 -7.69 -13.31 -0.70
N THR A 24 -6.94 -12.23 -0.60
CA THR A 24 -5.63 -12.19 0.05
C THR A 24 -5.75 -11.61 1.47
N GLU A 25 -4.62 -11.47 2.17
CA GLU A 25 -4.58 -10.74 3.44
C GLU A 25 -5.07 -9.29 3.36
N TYR A 26 -5.27 -8.76 2.14
CA TYR A 26 -5.81 -7.43 1.90
C TYR A 26 -7.36 -7.38 1.85
N SER A 27 -8.03 -8.51 1.90
CA SER A 27 -9.42 -8.61 2.35
C SER A 27 -9.43 -8.53 3.87
N LEU A 28 -9.28 -7.30 4.41
CA LEU A 28 -8.88 -7.00 5.79
C LEU A 28 -9.77 -7.63 6.87
N SER A 29 -11.03 -7.99 6.54
CA SER A 29 -11.99 -8.58 7.47
C SER A 29 -11.80 -10.08 7.69
N ASP A 30 -11.38 -10.82 6.66
CA ASP A 30 -11.53 -12.27 6.58
C ASP A 30 -10.44 -13.01 5.78
N GLY A 31 -9.62 -12.29 5.00
CA GLY A 31 -8.54 -12.88 4.23
C GLY A 31 -7.30 -13.22 5.08
N LEU A 32 -6.82 -14.47 4.96
CA LEU A 32 -5.61 -14.95 5.61
C LEU A 32 -4.50 -15.33 4.61
N GLY A 33 -4.86 -15.47 3.31
CA GLY A 33 -3.96 -15.90 2.26
C GLY A 33 -2.90 -14.84 1.93
N LYS A 34 -1.61 -15.13 2.15
CA LYS A 34 -0.53 -14.24 1.71
C LYS A 34 -0.24 -14.43 0.24
N ILE A 35 -0.06 -13.33 -0.50
CA ILE A 35 0.20 -13.34 -1.95
C ILE A 35 1.30 -14.31 -2.35
N PRO A 36 2.51 -14.32 -1.72
CA PRO A 36 3.55 -15.27 -2.08
C PRO A 36 3.12 -16.74 -1.96
N GLN A 37 2.40 -17.08 -0.90
CA GLN A 37 1.97 -18.44 -0.63
C GLN A 37 0.87 -18.91 -1.62
N LEU A 38 -0.07 -18.04 -1.96
CA LEU A 38 -1.11 -18.32 -2.95
C LEU A 38 -0.50 -18.56 -4.34
N VAL A 39 0.39 -17.67 -4.79
CA VAL A 39 1.06 -17.78 -6.08
C VAL A 39 1.94 -19.02 -6.15
N ASP A 40 2.78 -19.26 -5.17
CA ASP A 40 3.70 -20.41 -5.16
C ASP A 40 2.92 -21.74 -5.15
N LYS A 41 1.82 -21.83 -4.40
CA LYS A 41 0.96 -23.03 -4.40
C LYS A 41 0.25 -23.25 -5.73
N ALA A 42 -0.29 -22.21 -6.35
CA ALA A 42 -0.91 -22.31 -7.67
C ALA A 42 0.10 -22.71 -8.75
N MET A 43 1.31 -22.14 -8.73
CA MET A 43 2.41 -22.54 -9.62
C MET A 43 2.83 -24.00 -9.40
N ALA A 44 2.93 -24.44 -8.16
CA ALA A 44 3.31 -25.83 -7.81
C ALA A 44 2.26 -26.85 -8.26
N ASP A 45 0.97 -26.48 -8.29
CA ASP A 45 -0.11 -27.31 -8.83
C ASP A 45 -0.12 -27.35 -10.37
N GLY A 46 0.71 -26.53 -11.04
CA GLY A 46 0.77 -26.45 -12.49
C GLY A 46 -0.33 -25.57 -13.11
N MET A 47 -1.01 -24.74 -12.35
CA MET A 47 -1.94 -23.75 -12.87
C MET A 47 -1.22 -22.75 -13.78
N ALA A 48 -1.90 -22.25 -14.80
CA ALA A 48 -1.33 -21.28 -15.75
C ALA A 48 -1.48 -19.81 -15.30
N GLY A 49 -2.20 -19.56 -14.20
CA GLY A 49 -2.43 -18.25 -13.63
C GLY A 49 -3.30 -18.33 -12.37
N ILE A 50 -3.53 -17.18 -11.75
CA ILE A 50 -4.47 -16.99 -10.63
C ILE A 50 -4.99 -15.57 -10.66
N ALA A 51 -6.22 -15.33 -10.20
CA ALA A 51 -6.73 -13.99 -9.95
C ALA A 51 -6.55 -13.60 -8.47
N ILE A 52 -6.47 -12.29 -8.20
CA ILE A 52 -6.79 -11.74 -6.89
C ILE A 52 -8.02 -10.84 -7.03
N THR A 53 -8.94 -10.95 -6.08
CA THR A 53 -10.25 -10.29 -6.12
C THR A 53 -10.67 -9.83 -4.72
N ASP A 54 -9.77 -9.11 -4.04
CA ASP A 54 -10.00 -8.64 -2.68
C ASP A 54 -11.29 -7.78 -2.55
N HIS A 55 -11.89 -7.78 -1.37
CA HIS A 55 -13.12 -7.08 -1.05
C HIS A 55 -12.99 -5.57 -1.24
N ALA A 56 -13.62 -5.05 -2.30
CA ALA A 56 -13.74 -3.63 -2.65
C ALA A 56 -12.42 -2.86 -2.63
N ASN A 57 -11.28 -3.52 -2.85
CA ASN A 57 -9.98 -2.86 -2.87
C ASN A 57 -9.00 -3.55 -3.82
N MET A 58 -7.91 -2.84 -4.11
CA MET A 58 -6.80 -3.30 -4.95
C MET A 58 -5.46 -3.16 -4.22
N PHE A 59 -5.45 -3.17 -2.88
CA PHE A 59 -4.25 -2.95 -2.06
C PHE A 59 -3.09 -3.88 -2.43
N GLY A 60 -3.39 -5.15 -2.71
CA GLY A 60 -2.41 -6.20 -3.01
C GLY A 60 -1.94 -6.26 -4.47
N VAL A 61 -2.56 -5.51 -5.39
CA VAL A 61 -2.34 -5.68 -6.83
C VAL A 61 -0.88 -5.48 -7.25
N LYS A 62 -0.22 -4.43 -6.76
CA LYS A 62 1.19 -4.18 -7.11
C LYS A 62 2.11 -5.28 -6.57
N GLU A 63 1.95 -5.66 -5.31
CA GLU A 63 2.70 -6.77 -4.70
C GLU A 63 2.50 -8.07 -5.49
N PHE A 64 1.26 -8.36 -5.86
CA PHE A 64 0.90 -9.56 -6.63
C PHE A 64 1.58 -9.61 -7.99
N VAL A 65 1.46 -8.54 -8.78
CA VAL A 65 2.04 -8.50 -10.13
C VAL A 65 3.56 -8.57 -10.08
N GLU A 66 4.19 -7.81 -9.17
CA GLU A 66 5.65 -7.82 -8.98
C GLU A 66 6.15 -9.20 -8.50
N TYR A 67 5.40 -9.84 -7.60
CA TYR A 67 5.75 -11.19 -7.14
C TYR A 67 5.69 -12.20 -8.28
N VAL A 68 4.61 -12.21 -9.08
CA VAL A 68 4.46 -13.12 -10.23
C VAL A 68 5.55 -12.87 -11.28
N GLN A 69 5.84 -11.62 -11.61
CA GLN A 69 6.91 -11.27 -12.57
C GLN A 69 8.27 -11.79 -12.11
N ARG A 70 8.59 -11.62 -10.83
CA ARG A 70 9.82 -12.14 -10.24
C ARG A 70 9.88 -13.67 -10.32
N ARG A 71 8.80 -14.37 -9.92
CA ARG A 71 8.74 -15.83 -9.97
C ARG A 71 8.85 -16.37 -11.40
N ASN A 72 8.19 -15.72 -12.35
CA ASN A 72 8.33 -16.06 -13.77
C ASN A 72 9.78 -15.93 -14.25
N SER A 73 10.47 -14.86 -13.87
CA SER A 73 11.87 -14.64 -14.21
C SER A 73 12.80 -15.69 -13.57
N GLU A 74 12.56 -16.05 -12.30
CA GLU A 74 13.35 -17.05 -11.56
C GLU A 74 13.19 -18.47 -12.11
N LEU A 75 11.96 -18.83 -12.52
CA LEU A 75 11.60 -20.19 -12.93
C LEU A 75 11.54 -20.39 -14.45
N GLY A 76 11.66 -19.32 -15.25
CA GLY A 76 11.49 -19.37 -16.70
C GLY A 76 10.06 -19.73 -17.12
N THR A 77 9.05 -19.31 -16.36
CA THR A 77 7.63 -19.62 -16.60
C THR A 77 6.87 -18.41 -17.15
N SER A 78 5.62 -18.62 -17.57
CA SER A 78 4.71 -17.58 -18.05
C SER A 78 3.38 -17.59 -17.28
N PHE A 79 3.45 -17.78 -15.98
CA PHE A 79 2.27 -17.75 -15.11
C PHE A 79 1.60 -16.38 -15.16
N LYS A 80 0.28 -16.36 -15.38
CA LYS A 80 -0.45 -15.12 -15.64
C LYS A 80 -1.11 -14.56 -14.38
N PRO A 81 -0.76 -13.33 -13.95
CA PRO A 81 -1.50 -12.63 -12.91
C PRO A 81 -2.79 -12.06 -13.51
N ILE A 82 -3.94 -12.34 -12.89
CA ILE A 82 -5.23 -11.76 -13.27
C ILE A 82 -5.61 -10.74 -12.19
N ILE A 83 -5.74 -9.48 -12.59
CA ILE A 83 -6.10 -8.39 -11.68
C ILE A 83 -7.61 -8.28 -11.62
N GLY A 84 -8.18 -8.32 -10.43
CA GLY A 84 -9.60 -8.15 -10.20
C GLY A 84 -9.93 -7.53 -8.86
N CYS A 85 -11.22 -7.45 -8.59
CA CYS A 85 -11.79 -6.98 -7.32
C CYS A 85 -13.19 -7.56 -7.16
N GLU A 86 -13.53 -8.06 -5.97
CA GLU A 86 -14.91 -8.31 -5.60
C GLU A 86 -15.53 -7.02 -5.10
N VAL A 87 -16.33 -6.35 -5.93
CA VAL A 87 -16.99 -5.10 -5.60
C VAL A 87 -18.36 -5.32 -4.95
N TYR A 88 -18.83 -4.34 -4.20
CA TYR A 88 -20.18 -4.33 -3.64
C TYR A 88 -21.07 -3.41 -4.47
N VAL A 89 -22.11 -3.95 -5.11
CA VAL A 89 -23.08 -3.22 -5.93
C VAL A 89 -24.23 -2.76 -5.03
N ALA A 90 -24.42 -1.46 -4.91
CA ALA A 90 -25.51 -0.86 -4.14
C ALA A 90 -26.87 -1.31 -4.68
N ARG A 91 -27.82 -1.65 -3.78
CA ARG A 91 -29.13 -2.19 -4.16
C ARG A 91 -30.02 -1.23 -4.93
N ARG A 92 -29.96 0.07 -4.62
CA ARG A 92 -30.78 1.12 -5.24
C ARG A 92 -29.98 2.20 -5.96
N GLY A 93 -28.71 2.35 -5.61
CA GLY A 93 -27.78 3.38 -6.07
C GLY A 93 -26.87 3.77 -4.92
N LYS A 94 -25.63 4.14 -5.20
CA LYS A 94 -24.59 4.40 -4.18
C LYS A 94 -24.88 5.65 -3.33
N GLU A 95 -25.72 6.56 -3.85
CA GLU A 95 -26.17 7.76 -3.14
C GLU A 95 -27.17 7.48 -2.01
N HIS A 96 -27.88 6.33 -2.08
CA HIS A 96 -28.83 5.94 -1.04
C HIS A 96 -28.09 5.34 0.16
N LYS A 97 -28.38 5.86 1.37
CA LYS A 97 -27.68 5.50 2.63
C LYS A 97 -28.66 5.25 3.78
N ASN A 98 -29.67 4.42 3.53
CA ASN A 98 -30.60 3.96 4.58
C ASN A 98 -30.08 2.67 5.21
N GLU A 99 -29.87 2.66 6.54
CA GLU A 99 -29.29 1.52 7.29
C GLU A 99 -30.02 0.19 7.06
N ARG A 100 -31.33 0.22 6.93
CA ARG A 100 -32.12 -1.00 6.75
C ARG A 100 -32.01 -1.58 5.34
N ASP A 101 -32.02 -0.72 4.31
CA ASP A 101 -32.22 -1.14 2.92
C ASP A 101 -30.92 -1.11 2.09
N ASP A 102 -29.98 -0.22 2.45
CA ASP A 102 -28.81 0.08 1.62
C ASP A 102 -27.48 -0.35 2.24
N TRP A 103 -27.47 -0.88 3.47
CA TRP A 103 -26.25 -1.33 4.11
C TRP A 103 -25.53 -2.41 3.30
N GLY A 104 -24.23 -2.23 3.06
CA GLY A 104 -23.42 -3.13 2.23
C GLY A 104 -23.82 -3.06 0.76
N GLY A 105 -23.91 -4.19 0.08
CA GLY A 105 -24.22 -4.30 -1.34
C GLY A 105 -24.27 -5.76 -1.77
N HIS A 106 -24.54 -6.00 -3.06
CA HIS A 106 -24.41 -7.31 -3.68
C HIS A 106 -22.98 -7.52 -4.15
N HIS A 107 -22.43 -8.69 -3.92
CA HIS A 107 -21.10 -9.06 -4.38
C HIS A 107 -21.09 -9.23 -5.91
N LEU A 108 -20.01 -8.79 -6.54
CA LEU A 108 -19.78 -8.93 -7.97
C LEU A 108 -18.27 -9.01 -8.23
N VAL A 109 -17.79 -10.03 -8.91
CA VAL A 109 -16.38 -10.13 -9.27
C VAL A 109 -16.13 -9.48 -10.63
N LEU A 110 -15.17 -8.58 -10.67
CA LEU A 110 -14.68 -7.91 -11.87
C LEU A 110 -13.22 -8.26 -12.10
N LEU A 111 -12.88 -8.70 -13.32
CA LEU A 111 -11.51 -9.03 -13.72
C LEU A 111 -11.10 -8.14 -14.90
N ALA A 112 -9.92 -7.53 -14.82
CA ALA A 112 -9.39 -6.69 -15.89
C ALA A 112 -8.85 -7.55 -17.03
N LYS A 113 -9.52 -7.50 -18.18
CA LYS A 113 -9.14 -8.25 -19.37
C LYS A 113 -7.91 -7.64 -20.08
N ASN A 114 -7.81 -6.31 -20.08
CA ASN A 114 -6.77 -5.53 -20.74
C ASN A 114 -6.53 -4.21 -20.02
N GLU A 115 -5.67 -3.34 -20.58
CA GLU A 115 -5.35 -2.05 -19.96
C GLU A 115 -6.58 -1.15 -19.78
N THR A 116 -7.53 -1.14 -20.72
CA THR A 116 -8.79 -0.39 -20.59
C THR A 116 -9.59 -0.90 -19.41
N GLY A 117 -9.75 -2.22 -19.27
CA GLY A 117 -10.42 -2.83 -18.13
C GLY A 117 -9.73 -2.53 -16.81
N TYR A 118 -8.39 -2.55 -16.77
CA TYR A 118 -7.65 -2.16 -15.57
C TYR A 118 -7.93 -0.71 -15.17
N ARG A 119 -7.89 0.24 -16.12
CA ARG A 119 -8.21 1.65 -15.85
C ARG A 119 -9.65 1.84 -15.38
N ASN A 120 -10.60 1.13 -15.99
CA ASN A 120 -11.99 1.16 -15.59
C ASN A 120 -12.20 0.57 -14.19
N LEU A 121 -11.48 -0.49 -13.83
CA LEU A 121 -11.51 -1.07 -12.49
C LEU A 121 -10.98 -0.08 -11.45
N LEU A 122 -9.89 0.67 -11.75
CA LEU A 122 -9.40 1.75 -10.88
C LEU A 122 -10.51 2.78 -10.59
N GLN A 123 -11.28 3.17 -11.62
CA GLN A 123 -12.38 4.14 -11.47
C GLN A 123 -13.52 3.57 -10.62
N ILE A 124 -13.96 2.34 -10.89
CA ILE A 124 -15.03 1.68 -10.13
C ILE A 124 -14.64 1.58 -8.64
N VAL A 125 -13.43 1.10 -8.37
CA VAL A 125 -12.95 0.93 -6.99
C VAL A 125 -12.78 2.28 -6.29
N SER A 126 -12.14 3.28 -6.93
CA SER A 126 -11.96 4.61 -6.33
C SER A 126 -13.31 5.28 -6.00
N ARG A 127 -14.24 5.29 -6.95
CA ARG A 127 -15.57 5.87 -6.76
C ARG A 127 -16.38 5.14 -5.69
N SER A 128 -16.21 3.83 -5.56
CA SER A 128 -16.87 3.05 -4.48
C SER A 128 -16.46 3.52 -3.09
N TRP A 129 -15.20 3.90 -2.90
CA TRP A 129 -14.67 4.44 -1.65
C TRP A 129 -15.04 5.90 -1.43
N LEU A 130 -14.87 6.75 -2.46
CA LEU A 130 -15.00 8.20 -2.32
C LEU A 130 -16.46 8.66 -2.33
N GLU A 131 -17.32 8.02 -3.12
CA GLU A 131 -18.71 8.45 -3.31
C GLU A 131 -19.71 7.48 -2.67
N GLY A 132 -19.42 6.18 -2.72
CA GLY A 132 -20.36 5.12 -2.40
C GLY A 132 -20.25 4.52 -1.00
N TYR A 133 -19.32 4.98 -0.16
CA TYR A 133 -19.08 4.37 1.15
C TYR A 133 -20.31 4.46 2.06
N PHE A 134 -20.79 3.29 2.49
CA PHE A 134 -21.83 3.17 3.53
C PHE A 134 -21.75 1.77 4.17
N GLY A 135 -21.05 1.69 5.30
CA GLY A 135 -20.64 0.43 5.93
C GLY A 135 -19.58 -0.34 5.14
N ARG A 136 -19.62 -0.27 3.80
CA ARG A 136 -18.64 -0.80 2.85
C ARG A 136 -18.53 0.12 1.64
N PRO A 137 -17.40 0.11 0.91
CA PRO A 137 -17.29 0.83 -0.37
C PRO A 137 -18.25 0.20 -1.38
N ARG A 138 -19.13 0.99 -2.01
CA ARG A 138 -20.15 0.47 -2.94
C ARG A 138 -20.07 1.19 -4.27
N THR A 139 -20.02 0.42 -5.33
CA THR A 139 -20.33 0.88 -6.68
C THR A 139 -21.83 0.74 -6.95
N ASP A 140 -22.30 1.12 -8.12
CA ASP A 140 -23.68 0.92 -8.56
C ASP A 140 -23.78 0.56 -10.05
N LYS A 141 -25.00 0.32 -10.52
CA LYS A 141 -25.25 -0.05 -11.92
C LYS A 141 -24.85 1.06 -12.89
N ALA A 142 -24.95 2.34 -12.51
CA ALA A 142 -24.54 3.46 -13.35
C ALA A 142 -23.02 3.52 -13.56
N ASP A 143 -22.23 3.25 -12.52
CA ASP A 143 -20.78 3.14 -12.67
C ASP A 143 -20.41 1.90 -13.51
N LEU A 144 -21.09 0.77 -13.33
CA LEU A 144 -20.87 -0.43 -14.15
C LEU A 144 -21.20 -0.19 -15.63
N GLU A 145 -22.31 0.49 -15.97
CA GLU A 145 -22.63 0.89 -17.34
C GLU A 145 -21.55 1.78 -17.94
N ARG A 146 -20.99 2.69 -17.15
CA ARG A 146 -19.99 3.66 -17.62
C ARG A 146 -18.60 3.05 -17.81
N TYR A 147 -18.21 2.10 -16.96
CA TYR A 147 -16.84 1.61 -16.85
C TYR A 147 -16.69 0.10 -17.13
N HIS A 148 -17.64 -0.54 -17.83
CA HIS A 148 -17.61 -1.99 -18.10
C HIS A 148 -16.58 -2.42 -19.16
N GLU A 149 -16.16 -1.54 -20.05
CA GLU A 149 -15.30 -1.88 -21.17
C GLU A 149 -13.98 -2.50 -20.69
N GLY A 150 -13.60 -3.62 -21.30
CA GLY A 150 -12.37 -4.36 -20.96
C GLY A 150 -12.45 -5.13 -19.64
N LEU A 151 -13.63 -5.25 -19.02
CA LEU A 151 -13.85 -6.07 -17.83
C LEU A 151 -14.56 -7.38 -18.15
N ILE A 152 -14.16 -8.45 -17.46
CA ILE A 152 -14.89 -9.71 -17.34
C ILE A 152 -15.62 -9.68 -16.00
N CYS A 153 -16.87 -10.14 -15.98
CA CYS A 153 -17.74 -10.09 -14.81
C CYS A 153 -18.25 -11.48 -14.45
N THR A 154 -18.18 -11.87 -13.17
CA THR A 154 -18.89 -13.06 -12.66
C THR A 154 -19.94 -12.66 -11.64
N SER A 155 -20.96 -13.51 -11.45
CA SER A 155 -22.05 -13.25 -10.51
C SER A 155 -21.65 -13.37 -9.02
N ALA A 156 -20.39 -13.65 -8.75
CA ALA A 156 -19.81 -13.87 -7.42
C ALA A 156 -20.50 -15.00 -6.61
N CYS A 157 -20.34 -14.99 -5.30
CA CYS A 157 -20.81 -15.99 -4.35
C CYS A 157 -22.33 -15.87 -4.05
N ILE A 158 -22.81 -16.55 -3.00
CA ILE A 158 -24.20 -16.43 -2.52
C ILE A 158 -24.57 -14.98 -2.11
N GLY A 159 -23.60 -14.08 -1.91
CA GLY A 159 -23.80 -12.65 -1.68
C GLY A 159 -24.13 -11.85 -2.96
N GLY A 160 -23.98 -12.43 -4.15
CA GLY A 160 -24.27 -11.79 -5.42
C GLY A 160 -25.76 -11.52 -5.67
N GLU A 161 -26.09 -10.50 -6.48
CA GLU A 161 -27.48 -10.07 -6.74
C GLU A 161 -28.38 -11.21 -7.25
N VAL A 162 -27.89 -11.97 -8.23
CA VAL A 162 -28.64 -13.08 -8.84
C VAL A 162 -28.91 -14.19 -7.82
N ALA A 163 -27.87 -14.60 -7.06
CA ALA A 163 -27.98 -15.62 -6.02
C ALA A 163 -28.90 -15.15 -4.88
N GLN A 164 -28.79 -13.90 -4.44
CA GLN A 164 -29.66 -13.34 -3.40
C GLN A 164 -31.14 -13.32 -3.81
N HIS A 165 -31.45 -13.01 -5.07
CA HIS A 165 -32.82 -13.10 -5.56
C HIS A 165 -33.33 -14.55 -5.57
N ILE A 166 -32.51 -15.52 -5.97
CA ILE A 166 -32.87 -16.95 -5.93
C ILE A 166 -33.15 -17.38 -4.48
N LEU A 167 -32.23 -17.07 -3.56
CA LEU A 167 -32.34 -17.47 -2.16
C LEU A 167 -33.54 -16.84 -1.44
N ASN A 168 -34.01 -15.70 -1.92
CA ASN A 168 -35.22 -15.03 -1.45
C ASN A 168 -36.50 -15.41 -2.24
N ASN A 169 -36.46 -16.48 -3.05
CA ASN A 169 -37.57 -16.98 -3.89
C ASN A 169 -38.09 -15.94 -4.93
N ARG A 170 -37.27 -14.97 -5.35
CA ARG A 170 -37.59 -13.96 -6.34
C ARG A 170 -36.99 -14.32 -7.70
N LEU A 171 -37.39 -15.48 -8.27
CA LEU A 171 -36.76 -16.05 -9.46
C LEU A 171 -36.87 -15.14 -10.70
N GLY A 172 -37.99 -14.40 -10.84
CA GLY A 172 -38.16 -13.43 -11.92
C GLY A 172 -37.16 -12.27 -11.84
N GLU A 173 -36.87 -11.79 -10.63
CA GLU A 173 -35.86 -10.74 -10.42
C GLU A 173 -34.44 -11.27 -10.63
N ALA A 174 -34.15 -12.51 -10.24
CA ALA A 174 -32.87 -13.17 -10.53
C ALA A 174 -32.57 -13.22 -12.03
N GLU A 175 -33.57 -13.60 -12.83
CA GLU A 175 -33.45 -13.65 -14.28
C GLU A 175 -33.28 -12.23 -14.90
N LYS A 176 -34.03 -11.25 -14.40
CA LYS A 176 -33.86 -9.84 -14.83
C LYS A 176 -32.47 -9.31 -14.51
N ALA A 177 -31.96 -9.59 -13.32
CA ALA A 177 -30.60 -9.18 -12.92
C ALA A 177 -29.55 -9.84 -13.82
N ALA A 178 -29.61 -11.15 -14.04
CA ALA A 178 -28.68 -11.86 -14.92
C ALA A 178 -28.72 -11.31 -16.36
N LYS A 179 -29.92 -11.02 -16.89
CA LYS A 179 -30.09 -10.43 -18.20
C LYS A 179 -29.52 -9.00 -18.29
N TRP A 180 -29.65 -8.22 -17.23
CA TRP A 180 -29.07 -6.87 -17.16
C TRP A 180 -27.55 -6.95 -17.23
N TYR A 181 -26.89 -7.76 -16.37
CA TYR A 181 -25.44 -7.94 -16.44
C TYR A 181 -24.97 -8.46 -17.80
N GLN A 182 -25.69 -9.41 -18.39
CA GLN A 182 -25.39 -9.89 -19.75
C GLN A 182 -25.50 -8.76 -20.79
N SER A 183 -26.46 -7.85 -20.65
CA SER A 183 -26.60 -6.72 -21.59
C SER A 183 -25.44 -5.71 -21.50
N ILE A 184 -24.76 -5.63 -20.37
CA ILE A 184 -23.61 -4.73 -20.14
C ILE A 184 -22.29 -5.41 -20.55
N PHE A 185 -22.05 -6.63 -20.08
CA PHE A 185 -20.76 -7.33 -20.26
C PHE A 185 -20.75 -8.30 -21.45
N GLY A 186 -21.91 -8.56 -22.07
CA GLY A 186 -22.01 -9.45 -23.24
C GLY A 186 -21.52 -10.87 -22.95
N GLU A 187 -20.60 -11.35 -23.77
CA GLU A 187 -19.94 -12.66 -23.65
C GLU A 187 -18.88 -12.74 -22.53
N ASP A 188 -18.56 -11.61 -21.90
CA ASP A 188 -17.66 -11.53 -20.76
C ASP A 188 -18.41 -11.59 -19.41
N TYR A 189 -19.73 -11.91 -19.42
CA TYR A 189 -20.50 -12.20 -18.22
C TYR A 189 -20.67 -13.70 -18.00
N TYR A 190 -20.39 -14.15 -16.76
CA TYR A 190 -20.47 -15.55 -16.34
C TYR A 190 -21.31 -15.69 -15.06
N LEU A 191 -22.10 -16.78 -14.96
CA LEU A 191 -22.73 -17.15 -13.70
C LEU A 191 -21.80 -18.08 -12.92
N GLU A 192 -21.44 -17.67 -11.72
CA GLU A 192 -20.46 -18.34 -10.87
C GLU A 192 -21.14 -19.39 -9.98
N LEU A 193 -20.52 -20.57 -9.92
CA LEU A 193 -20.94 -21.69 -9.08
C LEU A 193 -19.89 -21.97 -8.02
N GLN A 194 -20.32 -22.15 -6.79
CA GLN A 194 -19.47 -22.48 -5.64
C GLN A 194 -20.02 -23.71 -4.91
N ARG A 195 -19.13 -24.48 -4.26
CA ARG A 195 -19.48 -25.69 -3.49
C ARG A 195 -18.59 -25.82 -2.26
N HIS A 196 -19.10 -25.44 -1.10
CA HIS A 196 -18.38 -25.45 0.16
C HIS A 196 -19.01 -26.41 1.19
N LYS A 197 -18.85 -27.73 0.98
CA LYS A 197 -19.38 -28.75 1.86
C LYS A 197 -18.53 -28.89 3.11
N ALA A 198 -18.96 -28.26 4.21
CA ALA A 198 -18.26 -28.26 5.48
C ALA A 198 -17.96 -29.68 6.01
N THR A 199 -16.75 -29.86 6.53
CA THR A 199 -16.28 -31.11 7.16
C THR A 199 -15.85 -30.89 8.61
N ALA A 200 -15.51 -29.68 9.00
CA ALA A 200 -15.04 -29.32 10.33
C ALA A 200 -16.21 -29.09 11.30
N LYS A 201 -16.00 -29.42 12.59
CA LYS A 201 -17.04 -29.24 13.63
C LYS A 201 -17.47 -27.79 13.83
N ARG A 202 -16.54 -26.85 13.68
CA ARG A 202 -16.80 -25.40 13.77
C ARG A 202 -16.81 -24.81 12.36
N ALA A 203 -17.86 -25.11 11.59
CA ALA A 203 -18.01 -24.65 10.23
C ALA A 203 -19.49 -24.44 9.92
N SER A 204 -19.79 -23.58 8.94
CA SER A 204 -21.14 -23.36 8.44
C SER A 204 -21.56 -24.51 7.52
N PHE A 205 -22.39 -25.42 8.04
CA PHE A 205 -23.00 -26.49 7.23
C PHE A 205 -24.12 -25.98 6.33
N LYS A 206 -24.72 -24.85 6.67
CA LYS A 206 -25.81 -24.23 5.90
C LYS A 206 -25.33 -23.64 4.57
N THR A 207 -24.08 -23.24 4.47
CA THR A 207 -23.51 -22.62 3.25
C THR A 207 -23.70 -23.50 2.04
N TYR A 208 -23.33 -24.77 2.10
CA TYR A 208 -23.47 -25.73 0.99
C TYR A 208 -24.92 -25.91 0.53
N GLU A 209 -25.89 -25.95 1.44
CA GLU A 209 -27.31 -26.07 1.10
C GLU A 209 -27.81 -24.84 0.34
N LEU A 210 -27.36 -23.65 0.73
CA LEU A 210 -27.70 -22.39 0.06
C LEU A 210 -27.05 -22.32 -1.32
N GLU A 211 -25.80 -22.73 -1.44
CA GLU A 211 -25.07 -22.79 -2.72
C GLU A 211 -25.72 -23.76 -3.71
N GLU A 212 -26.02 -24.99 -3.30
CA GLU A 212 -26.67 -25.97 -4.17
C GLU A 212 -28.06 -25.51 -4.61
N ARG A 213 -28.79 -24.82 -3.73
CA ARG A 213 -30.07 -24.21 -4.10
C ARG A 213 -29.88 -23.09 -5.13
N ALA A 214 -28.88 -22.23 -4.96
CA ALA A 214 -28.52 -21.18 -5.92
C ALA A 214 -28.04 -21.80 -7.24
N ASN A 215 -27.09 -22.75 -7.21
CA ASN A 215 -26.52 -23.44 -8.35
C ASN A 215 -27.57 -24.09 -9.25
N ASN A 216 -28.56 -24.77 -8.66
CA ASN A 216 -29.64 -25.40 -9.39
C ASN A 216 -30.48 -24.41 -10.21
N HIS A 217 -30.64 -23.17 -9.74
CA HIS A 217 -31.36 -22.13 -10.45
C HIS A 217 -30.44 -21.35 -11.41
N LEU A 218 -29.19 -21.08 -11.02
CA LEU A 218 -28.18 -20.45 -11.88
C LEU A 218 -27.97 -21.27 -13.17
N ARG A 219 -27.87 -22.60 -13.07
CA ARG A 219 -27.77 -23.49 -14.24
C ARG A 219 -29.00 -23.38 -15.20
N LYS A 220 -30.21 -23.22 -14.64
CA LYS A 220 -31.43 -23.03 -15.45
C LYS A 220 -31.43 -21.65 -16.13
N ILE A 221 -31.03 -20.59 -15.42
CA ILE A 221 -30.90 -19.23 -15.96
C ILE A 221 -29.83 -19.21 -17.04
N ALA A 222 -28.66 -19.80 -16.79
CA ALA A 222 -27.56 -19.94 -17.74
C ALA A 222 -28.04 -20.57 -19.07
N LYS A 223 -28.70 -21.72 -18.99
CA LYS A 223 -29.26 -22.42 -20.16
C LYS A 223 -30.31 -21.57 -20.88
N LYS A 224 -31.17 -20.88 -20.15
CA LYS A 224 -32.25 -20.07 -20.75
C LYS A 224 -31.74 -18.83 -21.45
N LEU A 225 -30.75 -18.16 -20.91
CA LEU A 225 -30.21 -16.88 -21.41
C LEU A 225 -28.95 -17.07 -22.29
N GLY A 226 -28.41 -18.28 -22.39
CA GLY A 226 -27.16 -18.54 -23.09
C GLY A 226 -25.92 -17.95 -22.38
N ILE A 227 -25.96 -17.80 -21.05
CA ILE A 227 -24.85 -17.32 -20.25
C ILE A 227 -23.97 -18.51 -19.87
N LYS A 228 -22.64 -18.36 -19.96
CA LYS A 228 -21.70 -19.41 -19.57
C LYS A 228 -21.62 -19.52 -18.04
N LEU A 229 -21.35 -20.74 -17.58
CA LEU A 229 -21.07 -21.03 -16.17
C LEU A 229 -19.56 -20.98 -15.91
N VAL A 230 -19.16 -20.55 -14.74
CA VAL A 230 -17.78 -20.65 -14.25
C VAL A 230 -17.80 -21.17 -12.81
N CYS A 231 -16.82 -21.99 -12.42
CA CYS A 231 -16.71 -22.44 -11.03
C CYS A 231 -15.59 -21.70 -10.30
N ALA A 232 -15.81 -21.43 -9.01
CA ALA A 232 -14.86 -20.80 -8.13
C ALA A 232 -14.89 -21.43 -6.72
N ASN A 233 -13.86 -21.16 -5.92
CA ASN A 233 -13.77 -21.62 -4.54
C ASN A 233 -13.67 -20.48 -3.52
N ASP A 234 -13.85 -19.24 -3.93
CA ASP A 234 -13.92 -18.08 -3.04
C ASP A 234 -12.82 -18.14 -1.94
N ILE A 235 -11.56 -18.21 -2.40
CA ILE A 235 -10.41 -18.53 -1.54
C ILE A 235 -10.19 -17.42 -0.54
N HIS A 236 -10.05 -17.76 0.76
CA HIS A 236 -9.71 -16.84 1.83
C HIS A 236 -8.43 -17.24 2.58
N PHE A 237 -7.95 -18.46 2.39
CA PHE A 237 -6.71 -18.96 2.99
C PHE A 237 -6.02 -20.00 2.10
N VAL A 238 -4.77 -20.37 2.44
CA VAL A 238 -3.92 -21.13 1.53
C VAL A 238 -4.15 -22.63 1.62
N ASN A 239 -4.15 -23.21 2.82
CA ASN A 239 -4.21 -24.65 3.04
C ASN A 239 -5.41 -25.04 3.89
N GLU A 240 -5.91 -26.27 3.74
CA GLU A 240 -7.06 -26.79 4.49
C GLU A 240 -6.91 -26.61 6.01
N GLU A 241 -5.70 -26.84 6.54
CA GLU A 241 -5.37 -26.69 7.97
C GLU A 241 -5.36 -25.22 8.46
N ASP A 242 -5.50 -24.23 7.57
CA ASP A 242 -5.56 -22.82 7.94
C ASP A 242 -6.98 -22.37 8.36
N GLY A 243 -8.00 -23.21 8.15
CA GLY A 243 -9.39 -22.88 8.42
C GLY A 243 -9.66 -22.44 9.86
N SER A 244 -9.02 -23.06 10.85
CA SER A 244 -9.16 -22.65 12.26
C SER A 244 -8.49 -21.28 12.54
N ALA A 245 -7.43 -20.94 11.82
CA ALA A 245 -6.78 -19.63 11.92
C ALA A 245 -7.64 -18.54 11.28
N GLN A 246 -8.25 -18.83 10.13
CA GLN A 246 -9.19 -17.93 9.46
C GLN A 246 -10.44 -17.68 10.33
N ASP A 247 -11.03 -18.74 10.92
CA ASP A 247 -12.15 -18.59 11.85
C ASP A 247 -11.80 -17.75 13.08
N THR A 248 -10.58 -17.91 13.61
CA THR A 248 -10.09 -17.07 14.71
C THR A 248 -9.86 -15.63 14.26
N LEU A 249 -9.37 -15.39 13.03
CA LEU A 249 -9.21 -14.06 12.47
C LEU A 249 -10.56 -13.33 12.35
N LEU A 250 -11.62 -14.03 11.91
CA LEU A 250 -12.99 -13.49 11.90
C LEU A 250 -13.41 -13.05 13.31
N CYS A 251 -13.22 -13.91 14.32
CA CYS A 251 -13.54 -13.56 15.71
C CYS A 251 -12.81 -12.29 16.16
N ILE A 252 -11.51 -12.17 15.86
CA ILE A 252 -10.70 -11.00 16.22
C ILE A 252 -11.21 -9.73 15.53
N ASN A 253 -11.56 -9.80 14.24
CA ASN A 253 -11.94 -8.63 13.45
C ASN A 253 -13.37 -8.17 13.73
N PHE A 254 -14.28 -9.09 14.07
CA PHE A 254 -15.69 -8.78 14.42
C PHE A 254 -15.94 -8.67 15.93
N GLY A 255 -14.91 -8.80 16.78
CA GLY A 255 -15.04 -8.65 18.23
C GLY A 255 -15.78 -9.79 18.91
N ALA A 256 -15.83 -10.98 18.30
CA ALA A 256 -16.48 -12.18 18.82
C ALA A 256 -15.47 -13.13 19.50
N LYS A 257 -15.99 -14.09 20.28
CA LYS A 257 -15.21 -15.22 20.79
C LYS A 257 -15.45 -16.46 19.94
N VAL A 258 -14.46 -17.34 19.87
CA VAL A 258 -14.52 -18.59 19.10
C VAL A 258 -15.70 -19.48 19.51
N ASN A 259 -16.12 -19.42 20.77
CA ASN A 259 -17.23 -20.23 21.30
C ASN A 259 -18.61 -19.54 21.25
N ASP A 260 -18.70 -18.31 20.73
CA ASP A 260 -19.97 -17.63 20.57
C ASP A 260 -20.82 -18.35 19.51
N SER A 261 -22.11 -18.55 19.80
CA SER A 261 -23.04 -19.26 18.90
C SER A 261 -23.59 -18.36 17.79
N ASP A 262 -23.69 -17.06 18.06
CA ASP A 262 -24.27 -16.06 17.14
C ASP A 262 -23.16 -15.17 16.55
N ARG A 263 -22.32 -15.75 15.68
CA ARG A 263 -21.24 -15.08 14.98
C ARG A 263 -21.13 -15.54 13.53
N LEU A 264 -20.42 -14.78 12.74
CA LEU A 264 -20.06 -15.19 11.37
C LEU A 264 -19.12 -16.40 11.43
N ILE A 265 -19.49 -17.46 10.72
CA ILE A 265 -18.71 -18.69 10.57
C ILE A 265 -18.72 -19.08 9.11
N PHE A 266 -17.55 -19.32 8.53
CA PHE A 266 -17.39 -19.83 7.17
C PHE A 266 -17.48 -21.36 7.12
N SER A 267 -17.54 -21.92 5.92
CA SER A 267 -17.58 -23.39 5.73
C SER A 267 -16.25 -24.08 6.05
N GLN A 268 -15.17 -23.31 6.13
CA GLN A 268 -13.77 -23.77 6.20
C GLN A 268 -13.36 -24.61 4.97
N GLN A 269 -14.01 -24.39 3.84
CA GLN A 269 -13.65 -24.97 2.54
C GLN A 269 -13.06 -23.95 1.56
N GLU A 270 -12.92 -22.70 2.00
CA GLU A 270 -12.45 -21.55 1.22
C GLU A 270 -10.90 -21.50 1.11
N TRP A 271 -10.25 -22.66 1.01
CA TRP A 271 -8.81 -22.78 0.81
C TRP A 271 -8.44 -23.00 -0.66
N LEU A 272 -7.18 -22.72 -1.02
CA LEU A 272 -6.69 -22.88 -2.39
C LEU A 272 -6.63 -24.38 -2.75
N LYS A 273 -7.67 -24.88 -3.39
CA LYS A 273 -7.80 -26.26 -3.86
C LYS A 273 -6.93 -26.49 -5.10
N THR A 274 -6.41 -27.71 -5.23
CA THR A 274 -5.68 -28.15 -6.42
C THR A 274 -6.61 -28.30 -7.62
N THR A 275 -6.05 -28.32 -8.82
CA THR A 275 -6.78 -28.62 -10.07
C THR A 275 -7.53 -29.94 -9.95
N ALA A 276 -6.95 -30.98 -9.36
CA ALA A 276 -7.58 -32.27 -9.17
C ALA A 276 -8.81 -32.21 -8.25
N GLU A 277 -8.73 -31.46 -7.16
CA GLU A 277 -9.83 -31.29 -6.20
C GLU A 277 -10.97 -30.49 -6.82
N MET A 278 -10.68 -29.42 -7.58
CA MET A 278 -11.71 -28.67 -8.31
C MET A 278 -12.38 -29.51 -9.40
N ASN A 279 -11.62 -30.34 -10.12
CA ASN A 279 -12.19 -31.29 -11.08
C ASN A 279 -13.12 -32.32 -10.42
N ALA A 280 -12.73 -32.85 -9.24
CA ALA A 280 -13.60 -33.76 -8.49
C ALA A 280 -14.88 -33.06 -7.99
N LEU A 281 -14.76 -31.81 -7.54
CA LEU A 281 -15.86 -31.02 -6.99
C LEU A 281 -16.91 -30.63 -8.04
N PHE A 282 -16.48 -30.36 -9.29
CA PHE A 282 -17.34 -29.94 -10.41
C PHE A 282 -17.38 -30.94 -11.57
N SER A 283 -17.12 -32.23 -11.29
CA SER A 283 -17.10 -33.30 -12.31
C SER A 283 -18.41 -33.46 -13.08
N ASP A 284 -19.53 -33.00 -12.53
CA ASP A 284 -20.87 -33.00 -13.17
C ASP A 284 -21.13 -31.75 -14.02
N ILE A 285 -20.22 -30.77 -14.04
CA ILE A 285 -20.34 -29.49 -14.77
C ILE A 285 -18.97 -29.12 -15.38
N PRO A 286 -18.39 -29.95 -16.27
CA PRO A 286 -17.05 -29.71 -16.79
C PRO A 286 -16.93 -28.39 -17.56
N GLU A 287 -18.00 -27.90 -18.19
CA GLU A 287 -18.04 -26.61 -18.85
C GLU A 287 -17.74 -25.43 -17.94
N ALA A 288 -18.02 -25.54 -16.63
CA ALA A 288 -17.68 -24.51 -15.66
C ALA A 288 -16.17 -24.48 -15.32
N LEU A 289 -15.49 -25.64 -15.39
CA LEU A 289 -14.02 -25.72 -15.28
C LEU A 289 -13.36 -25.15 -16.53
N GLU A 290 -13.83 -25.52 -17.73
CA GLU A 290 -13.31 -25.04 -19.01
C GLU A 290 -13.41 -23.51 -19.14
N SER A 291 -14.47 -22.90 -18.61
CA SER A 291 -14.66 -21.45 -18.60
C SER A 291 -13.57 -20.71 -17.82
N THR A 292 -12.93 -21.34 -16.83
CA THR A 292 -11.82 -20.70 -16.11
C THR A 292 -10.61 -20.46 -17.02
N MET A 293 -10.33 -21.43 -17.88
CA MET A 293 -9.27 -21.32 -18.88
C MET A 293 -9.64 -20.37 -20.04
N GLU A 294 -10.93 -20.34 -20.42
CA GLU A 294 -11.41 -19.35 -21.39
C GLU A 294 -11.17 -17.93 -20.88
N ILE A 295 -11.52 -17.66 -19.62
CA ILE A 295 -11.28 -16.36 -18.98
C ILE A 295 -9.80 -16.04 -18.92
N LEU A 296 -8.95 -16.97 -18.48
CA LEU A 296 -7.49 -16.79 -18.47
C LEU A 296 -6.94 -16.41 -19.86
N ASN A 297 -7.45 -17.06 -20.91
CA ASN A 297 -7.02 -16.81 -22.28
C ASN A 297 -7.49 -15.45 -22.82
N LYS A 298 -8.64 -14.94 -22.35
CA LYS A 298 -9.14 -13.59 -22.67
C LYS A 298 -8.30 -12.47 -22.02
N VAL A 299 -7.63 -12.76 -20.89
CA VAL A 299 -6.80 -11.75 -20.21
C VAL A 299 -5.51 -11.53 -20.99
N GLU A 300 -5.30 -10.30 -21.42
CA GLU A 300 -4.11 -9.85 -22.14
C GLU A 300 -2.96 -9.54 -21.17
N HIS A 301 -1.75 -9.39 -21.71
CA HIS A 301 -0.64 -8.82 -20.97
C HIS A 301 -0.66 -7.29 -21.15
N TYR A 302 -0.70 -6.54 -20.06
CA TYR A 302 -0.62 -5.08 -20.09
C TYR A 302 0.25 -4.56 -18.93
N PRO A 303 0.98 -3.44 -19.15
CA PRO A 303 1.83 -2.85 -18.12
C PRO A 303 0.98 -2.08 -17.10
N ILE A 304 1.34 -2.22 -15.82
CA ILE A 304 0.82 -1.37 -14.74
C ILE A 304 1.91 -0.46 -14.14
N ASP A 305 3.13 -0.60 -14.66
CA ASP A 305 4.26 0.27 -14.36
C ASP A 305 4.33 1.40 -15.41
N ARG A 306 4.65 2.61 -14.94
CA ARG A 306 4.75 3.81 -15.78
C ARG A 306 5.96 4.64 -15.40
N ALA A 307 6.44 5.43 -16.36
CA ALA A 307 7.41 6.49 -16.07
C ALA A 307 6.82 7.51 -15.06
N PRO A 308 7.66 8.18 -14.25
CA PRO A 308 7.20 9.18 -13.31
C PRO A 308 6.42 10.31 -13.99
N MET A 309 5.22 10.57 -13.51
CA MET A 309 4.30 11.59 -14.02
C MET A 309 4.44 12.86 -13.17
N LEU A 310 5.52 13.60 -13.41
CA LEU A 310 5.87 14.82 -12.68
C LEU A 310 4.97 15.99 -13.10
N PRO A 311 4.38 16.74 -12.15
CA PRO A 311 3.89 18.08 -12.46
C PRO A 311 5.02 18.97 -12.97
N ALA A 312 4.70 19.85 -13.90
CA ALA A 312 5.68 20.78 -14.44
C ALA A 312 6.19 21.74 -13.36
N PRO A 313 7.53 21.85 -13.14
CA PRO A 313 8.08 22.85 -12.24
C PRO A 313 7.92 24.26 -12.82
N LEU A 314 8.01 25.27 -11.97
CA LEU A 314 8.04 26.66 -12.42
C LEU A 314 9.35 26.95 -13.15
N LEU A 315 9.26 27.39 -14.41
CA LEU A 315 10.41 27.72 -15.25
C LEU A 315 10.28 29.14 -15.82
N PRO A 316 11.40 29.88 -15.96
CA PRO A 316 11.41 31.10 -16.76
C PRO A 316 11.08 30.79 -18.23
N ALA A 317 10.41 31.75 -18.89
CA ALA A 317 10.02 31.57 -20.29
C ALA A 317 11.24 31.27 -21.21
N GLY A 318 11.15 30.16 -21.95
CA GLY A 318 12.19 29.75 -22.92
C GLY A 318 13.41 29.07 -22.31
N VAL A 319 13.45 28.82 -21.01
CA VAL A 319 14.57 28.15 -20.33
C VAL A 319 14.22 26.67 -20.08
N GLY A 320 15.16 25.78 -20.43
CA GLY A 320 15.00 24.33 -20.15
C GLY A 320 15.28 23.97 -18.71
N GLU A 321 14.66 22.85 -18.23
CA GLU A 321 14.78 22.37 -16.85
C GLU A 321 16.25 22.20 -16.39
N SER A 322 17.06 21.54 -17.19
CA SER A 322 18.49 21.31 -16.86
C SER A 322 19.30 22.60 -16.81
N GLU A 323 18.97 23.56 -17.67
CA GLU A 323 19.64 24.88 -17.71
C GLU A 323 19.23 25.69 -16.47
N HIS A 324 17.95 25.71 -16.14
CA HIS A 324 17.45 26.39 -14.95
C HIS A 324 18.00 25.79 -13.65
N LEU A 325 18.06 24.46 -13.55
CA LEU A 325 18.68 23.76 -12.43
C LEU A 325 20.16 24.15 -12.25
N ALA A 326 20.92 24.15 -13.34
CA ALA A 326 22.35 24.53 -13.32
C ALA A 326 22.55 26.00 -12.91
N HIS A 327 21.68 26.88 -13.38
CA HIS A 327 21.70 28.30 -13.01
C HIS A 327 21.47 28.50 -11.52
N LEU A 328 20.40 27.94 -10.97
CA LEU A 328 20.07 28.01 -9.54
C LEU A 328 21.15 27.37 -8.65
N ALA A 329 21.70 26.23 -9.07
CA ALA A 329 22.77 25.57 -8.34
C ALA A 329 24.05 26.41 -8.29
N LEU A 330 24.39 27.09 -9.39
CA LEU A 330 25.56 27.98 -9.46
C LEU A 330 25.38 29.26 -8.62
N GLU A 331 24.18 29.86 -8.64
CA GLU A 331 23.84 31.00 -7.77
C GLU A 331 23.92 30.60 -6.31
N GLY A 332 23.32 29.46 -5.93
CA GLY A 332 23.41 28.94 -4.59
C GLY A 332 24.84 28.60 -4.15
N ALA A 333 25.67 28.10 -5.05
CA ALA A 333 27.09 27.87 -4.77
C ALA A 333 27.84 29.16 -4.44
N ARG A 334 27.58 30.24 -5.21
CA ARG A 334 28.15 31.56 -4.91
C ARG A 334 27.73 32.11 -3.55
N LEU A 335 26.47 31.94 -3.20
CA LEU A 335 25.96 32.34 -1.89
C LEU A 335 26.64 31.58 -0.73
N ARG A 336 26.96 30.30 -0.92
CA ARG A 336 27.52 29.45 0.15
C ARG A 336 29.05 29.48 0.23
N TYR A 337 29.73 29.58 -0.89
CA TYR A 337 31.19 29.50 -0.98
C TYR A 337 31.86 30.81 -1.42
N GLY A 338 31.06 31.86 -1.67
CA GLY A 338 31.56 33.16 -2.19
C GLY A 338 31.65 33.20 -3.70
N GLU A 339 31.86 34.41 -4.25
CA GLU A 339 31.88 34.67 -5.69
C GLU A 339 32.96 33.89 -6.46
N ARG A 340 34.09 33.58 -5.83
CA ARG A 340 35.17 32.78 -6.42
C ARG A 340 35.12 31.36 -5.94
N LEU A 341 34.41 30.51 -6.69
CA LEU A 341 34.32 29.10 -6.40
C LEU A 341 35.65 28.37 -6.61
N SER A 342 36.02 27.51 -5.66
CA SER A 342 37.17 26.62 -5.77
C SER A 342 36.96 25.60 -6.90
N GLU A 343 38.04 25.03 -7.44
CA GLU A 343 37.96 23.99 -8.47
C GLU A 343 37.26 22.71 -7.99
N ASP A 344 37.35 22.41 -6.72
CA ASP A 344 36.67 21.25 -6.13
C ASP A 344 35.14 21.45 -6.11
N VAL A 345 34.65 22.64 -5.75
CA VAL A 345 33.23 22.99 -5.82
C VAL A 345 32.69 22.90 -7.23
N LYS A 346 33.42 23.53 -8.21
CA LYS A 346 33.01 23.50 -9.63
C LYS A 346 32.95 22.08 -10.17
N ARG A 347 34.01 21.29 -9.99
CA ARG A 347 34.10 19.90 -10.46
C ARG A 347 32.99 19.06 -9.89
N ARG A 348 32.66 19.21 -8.61
CA ARG A 348 31.61 18.47 -7.95
C ARG A 348 30.23 18.86 -8.50
N LEU A 349 29.93 20.14 -8.67
CA LEU A 349 28.68 20.63 -9.26
C LEU A 349 28.51 20.13 -10.70
N ASP A 350 29.53 20.30 -11.55
CA ASP A 350 29.49 19.89 -12.95
C ASP A 350 29.25 18.39 -13.09
N SER A 351 29.92 17.59 -12.24
CA SER A 351 29.70 16.13 -12.21
C SER A 351 28.29 15.74 -11.83
N GLU A 352 27.74 16.30 -10.74
CA GLU A 352 26.37 15.99 -10.29
C GLU A 352 25.32 16.47 -11.30
N LEU A 353 25.44 17.69 -11.82
CA LEU A 353 24.53 18.25 -12.82
C LEU A 353 24.55 17.44 -14.13
N SER A 354 25.71 16.94 -14.56
CA SER A 354 25.82 16.07 -15.74
C SER A 354 25.01 14.77 -15.53
N ILE A 355 25.18 14.12 -14.40
CA ILE A 355 24.42 12.89 -14.07
C ILE A 355 22.91 13.18 -13.97
N MET A 356 22.52 14.28 -13.31
CA MET A 356 21.12 14.68 -13.17
C MET A 356 20.46 14.95 -14.53
N LYS A 357 21.20 15.58 -15.47
CA LYS A 357 20.75 15.81 -16.83
C LYS A 357 20.61 14.51 -17.61
N GLU A 358 21.60 13.62 -17.54
CA GLU A 358 21.59 12.31 -18.21
C GLU A 358 20.43 11.43 -17.73
N ARG A 359 20.14 11.47 -16.43
CA ARG A 359 19.06 10.69 -15.79
C ARG A 359 17.68 11.34 -15.87
N GLY A 360 17.56 12.58 -16.35
CA GLY A 360 16.28 13.31 -16.40
C GLY A 360 15.75 13.74 -15.04
N TYR A 361 16.62 13.98 -14.04
CA TYR A 361 16.19 14.34 -12.68
C TYR A 361 15.90 15.82 -12.50
N ALA A 362 16.19 16.68 -13.49
CA ALA A 362 16.12 18.12 -13.34
C ALA A 362 14.73 18.61 -12.92
N ALA A 363 13.67 18.16 -13.60
CA ALA A 363 12.29 18.52 -13.26
C ALA A 363 11.91 18.16 -11.82
N TYR A 364 12.30 16.96 -11.38
CA TYR A 364 12.01 16.49 -10.02
C TYR A 364 12.74 17.32 -8.95
N ILE A 365 14.02 17.64 -9.17
CA ILE A 365 14.80 18.43 -8.21
C ILE A 365 14.28 19.87 -8.14
N LEU A 366 13.90 20.45 -9.29
CA LEU A 366 13.27 21.78 -9.33
C LEU A 366 11.93 21.80 -8.62
N LEU A 367 11.12 20.75 -8.78
CA LEU A 367 9.86 20.57 -8.03
C LEU A 367 10.10 20.51 -6.52
N CYS A 368 11.09 19.73 -6.06
CA CYS A 368 11.47 19.68 -4.65
C CYS A 368 11.96 21.05 -4.13
N HIS A 369 12.74 21.77 -4.94
CA HIS A 369 13.18 23.13 -4.59
C HIS A 369 12.00 24.11 -4.47
N GLU A 370 11.02 24.07 -5.38
CA GLU A 370 9.79 24.88 -5.32
C GLU A 370 9.02 24.59 -4.02
N ILE A 371 8.80 23.31 -3.71
CA ILE A 371 8.07 22.86 -2.50
C ILE A 371 8.75 23.36 -1.22
N ILE A 372 10.08 23.19 -1.12
CA ILE A 372 10.83 23.59 0.08
C ILE A 372 10.89 25.11 0.20
N SER A 373 11.01 25.82 -0.91
CA SER A 373 10.97 27.28 -0.93
C SER A 373 9.62 27.83 -0.48
N ALA A 374 8.53 27.22 -0.94
CA ALA A 374 7.17 27.56 -0.49
C ALA A 374 6.99 27.30 1.02
N ALA A 375 7.48 26.17 1.52
CA ALA A 375 7.44 25.87 2.95
C ALA A 375 8.12 26.95 3.80
N ARG A 376 9.34 27.38 3.40
CA ARG A 376 10.06 28.45 4.10
C ARG A 376 9.34 29.81 4.02
N GLN A 377 8.79 30.15 2.86
CA GLN A 377 8.01 31.39 2.69
C GLN A 377 6.75 31.41 3.59
N MET A 378 6.15 30.26 3.86
CA MET A 378 5.06 30.11 4.82
C MET A 378 5.52 30.08 6.28
N GLY A 379 6.82 30.21 6.55
CA GLY A 379 7.40 30.18 7.89
C GLY A 379 7.48 28.78 8.51
N ALA A 380 7.49 27.72 7.69
CA ALA A 380 7.79 26.37 8.17
C ALA A 380 9.28 26.22 8.46
N GLN A 381 9.60 25.56 9.57
CA GLN A 381 10.98 25.19 9.89
C GLN A 381 11.34 23.93 9.12
N VAL A 382 12.41 24.03 8.30
CA VAL A 382 12.89 22.93 7.45
C VAL A 382 14.16 22.34 8.03
N GLY A 383 14.21 21.01 8.15
CA GLY A 383 15.37 20.29 8.68
C GLY A 383 16.61 20.36 7.77
N PRO A 384 17.78 19.98 8.28
CA PRO A 384 19.05 20.08 7.56
C PRO A 384 19.20 19.07 6.40
N GLY A 385 18.24 18.17 6.23
CA GLY A 385 18.26 17.06 5.29
C GLY A 385 18.41 15.72 5.99
N ARG A 386 18.33 14.62 5.23
CA ARG A 386 18.49 13.27 5.77
C ARG A 386 18.87 12.26 4.66
N GLY A 387 19.33 11.09 5.08
CA GLY A 387 19.65 10.01 4.15
C GLY A 387 20.76 10.37 3.16
N TRP A 388 20.72 9.75 1.99
CA TRP A 388 21.75 9.93 0.97
C TRP A 388 21.68 11.30 0.25
N SER A 389 20.52 11.96 0.28
CA SER A 389 20.31 13.29 -0.34
C SER A 389 21.22 14.37 0.27
N ALA A 390 21.54 14.27 1.57
CA ALA A 390 22.45 15.19 2.24
C ALA A 390 23.92 15.14 1.72
N GLY A 391 24.26 14.15 0.91
CA GLY A 391 25.56 14.08 0.23
C GLY A 391 25.65 14.84 -1.10
N SER A 392 24.54 15.44 -1.59
CA SER A 392 24.53 16.14 -2.88
C SER A 392 24.91 17.61 -2.74
N MET A 393 25.91 18.04 -3.51
CA MET A 393 26.31 19.42 -3.65
C MET A 393 25.21 20.27 -4.29
N VAL A 394 24.54 19.75 -5.32
CA VAL A 394 23.44 20.46 -5.99
C VAL A 394 22.31 20.73 -5.00
N LEU A 395 21.88 19.73 -4.21
CA LEU A 395 20.82 19.92 -3.21
C LEU A 395 21.23 20.90 -2.11
N TYR A 396 22.49 20.89 -1.69
CA TYR A 396 23.03 21.87 -0.75
C TYR A 396 23.02 23.29 -1.31
N CYS A 397 23.45 23.48 -2.54
CA CYS A 397 23.44 24.80 -3.21
C CYS A 397 22.01 25.33 -3.41
N LEU A 398 21.05 24.45 -3.75
CA LEU A 398 19.63 24.80 -3.85
C LEU A 398 18.95 25.06 -2.50
N GLY A 399 19.66 24.83 -1.39
CA GLY A 399 19.07 24.95 -0.03
C GLY A 399 18.07 23.84 0.30
N ILE A 400 17.98 22.77 -0.47
CA ILE A 400 17.17 21.58 -0.16
C ILE A 400 17.76 20.89 1.08
N THR A 401 19.10 20.83 1.17
CA THR A 401 19.82 20.39 2.38
C THR A 401 20.67 21.52 2.95
N GLN A 402 21.08 21.40 4.24
CA GLN A 402 21.91 22.40 4.92
C GLN A 402 23.28 21.84 5.31
N VAL A 403 23.57 20.60 4.96
CA VAL A 403 24.84 19.94 5.23
C VAL A 403 25.78 20.15 4.06
N ASP A 404 26.95 20.76 4.33
CA ASP A 404 28.00 20.93 3.32
C ASP A 404 28.69 19.59 3.03
N PRO A 405 28.47 19.00 1.83
CA PRO A 405 29.01 17.68 1.52
C PRO A 405 30.53 17.66 1.37
N LEU A 406 31.18 18.76 1.01
CA LEU A 406 32.64 18.84 0.93
C LEU A 406 33.26 18.91 2.33
N LYS A 407 32.73 19.76 3.20
CA LYS A 407 33.19 19.88 4.60
C LYS A 407 33.22 18.55 5.33
N TYR A 408 32.21 17.72 5.12
CA TYR A 408 32.04 16.43 5.81
C TYR A 408 32.44 15.21 4.96
N GLY A 409 33.03 15.41 3.79
CA GLY A 409 33.50 14.31 2.92
C GLY A 409 32.40 13.37 2.45
N LEU A 410 31.20 13.89 2.14
CA LEU A 410 30.04 13.10 1.77
C LEU A 410 29.96 12.83 0.26
N SER A 411 29.51 11.63 -0.12
CA SER A 411 29.33 11.22 -1.52
C SER A 411 27.86 11.33 -1.94
N ALA A 412 27.62 11.80 -3.19
CA ALA A 412 26.30 11.80 -3.82
C ALA A 412 26.01 10.52 -4.63
N GLU A 413 26.96 9.60 -4.75
CA GLU A 413 26.86 8.45 -5.65
C GLU A 413 25.59 7.60 -5.42
N ARG A 414 25.30 7.28 -4.16
CA ARG A 414 24.11 6.48 -3.80
C ARG A 414 22.80 7.23 -4.03
N PHE A 415 22.81 8.55 -3.86
CA PHE A 415 21.67 9.42 -4.14
C PHE A 415 21.39 9.48 -5.65
N LEU A 416 22.42 9.66 -6.46
CA LEU A 416 22.31 9.80 -7.92
C LEU A 416 22.07 8.48 -8.65
N ASN A 417 22.35 7.33 -8.02
CA ASN A 417 22.15 5.99 -8.56
C ASN A 417 21.23 5.14 -7.66
N PRO A 418 19.95 5.52 -7.54
CA PRO A 418 18.99 4.75 -6.75
C PRO A 418 18.76 3.39 -7.42
N LYS A 419 18.91 2.30 -6.65
CA LYS A 419 18.68 0.94 -7.17
C LYS A 419 17.19 0.70 -7.36
N GLY A 420 16.79 0.39 -8.59
CA GLY A 420 15.43 -0.05 -8.91
C GLY A 420 14.35 1.01 -8.89
N LEU A 421 14.67 2.28 -8.61
CA LEU A 421 13.72 3.39 -8.59
C LEU A 421 13.97 4.35 -9.75
N PRO A 422 12.90 4.89 -10.35
CA PRO A 422 13.01 5.82 -11.47
C PRO A 422 13.50 7.22 -11.07
N LEU A 423 13.31 7.62 -9.81
CA LEU A 423 13.69 8.91 -9.24
C LEU A 423 14.49 8.71 -7.95
N PRO A 424 15.43 9.63 -7.64
CA PRO A 424 16.13 9.61 -6.35
C PRO A 424 15.18 9.96 -5.20
N ASN A 425 15.48 9.45 -3.99
CA ASN A 425 14.67 9.75 -2.82
C ASN A 425 15.17 11.04 -2.15
N ILE A 426 14.28 12.02 -2.00
CA ILE A 426 14.50 13.26 -1.27
C ILE A 426 13.51 13.31 -0.12
N ASP A 427 13.98 13.03 1.09
CA ASP A 427 13.20 13.10 2.32
C ASP A 427 13.48 14.44 3.00
N VAL A 428 12.44 15.13 3.45
CA VAL A 428 12.55 16.45 4.09
C VAL A 428 11.77 16.46 5.38
N ASP A 429 12.40 17.00 6.42
CA ASP A 429 11.83 17.16 7.74
C ASP A 429 11.26 18.58 7.93
N PHE A 430 10.11 18.68 8.58
CA PHE A 430 9.41 19.94 8.88
C PHE A 430 8.94 19.97 10.34
N ASP A 431 8.64 21.13 10.85
CA ASP A 431 7.78 21.26 12.03
C ASP A 431 6.35 20.82 11.67
N GLU A 432 5.60 20.33 12.65
CA GLU A 432 4.28 19.71 12.45
C GLU A 432 3.30 20.66 11.73
N GLU A 433 3.11 21.87 12.28
CA GLU A 433 2.23 22.89 11.70
C GLU A 433 2.70 23.35 10.30
N GLY A 434 4.02 23.46 10.10
CA GLY A 434 4.62 23.78 8.79
C GLY A 434 4.33 22.71 7.74
N ARG A 435 4.38 21.43 8.12
CA ARG A 435 4.03 20.31 7.25
C ARG A 435 2.55 20.34 6.85
N GLU A 436 1.65 20.58 7.78
CA GLU A 436 0.21 20.64 7.48
C GLU A 436 -0.11 21.74 6.48
N ARG A 437 0.43 22.95 6.70
CA ARG A 437 0.28 24.06 5.76
C ARG A 437 0.88 23.76 4.39
N LEU A 438 2.01 23.03 4.34
CA LEU A 438 2.63 22.62 3.09
C LEU A 438 1.76 21.63 2.32
N VAL A 439 1.15 20.65 2.99
CA VAL A 439 0.22 19.71 2.33
C VAL A 439 -0.99 20.45 1.76
N GLN A 440 -1.54 21.40 2.48
CA GLN A 440 -2.62 22.26 1.97
C GLN A 440 -2.17 23.08 0.75
N TRP A 441 -1.00 23.67 0.80
CA TRP A 441 -0.42 24.42 -0.33
C TRP A 441 -0.22 23.51 -1.56
N LEU A 442 0.18 22.23 -1.38
CA LEU A 442 0.28 21.29 -2.50
C LEU A 442 -1.07 21.09 -3.19
N VAL A 443 -2.14 20.95 -2.41
CA VAL A 443 -3.50 20.83 -2.94
C VAL A 443 -3.92 22.12 -3.68
N GLU A 444 -3.68 23.29 -3.11
CA GLU A 444 -3.97 24.57 -3.74
C GLU A 444 -3.17 24.81 -5.04
N ARG A 445 -1.91 24.35 -5.07
CA ARG A 445 -0.99 24.55 -6.20
C ARG A 445 -1.23 23.59 -7.36
N PHE A 446 -1.55 22.33 -7.07
CA PHE A 446 -1.62 21.28 -8.08
C PHE A 446 -3.04 20.76 -8.35
N GLY A 447 -4.00 20.96 -7.45
CA GLY A 447 -5.37 20.45 -7.52
C GLY A 447 -5.59 19.23 -6.63
N GLU A 448 -6.80 19.13 -6.06
CA GLU A 448 -7.20 18.01 -5.18
C GLU A 448 -7.10 16.66 -5.88
N GLU A 449 -7.35 16.60 -7.19
CA GLU A 449 -7.29 15.38 -7.98
C GLU A 449 -5.86 14.87 -8.23
N ARG A 450 -4.84 15.69 -7.96
CA ARG A 450 -3.42 15.39 -8.21
C ARG A 450 -2.61 15.18 -6.95
N VAL A 451 -3.21 15.36 -5.78
CA VAL A 451 -2.56 15.21 -4.47
C VAL A 451 -3.37 14.24 -3.63
N ALA A 452 -2.73 13.22 -3.07
CA ALA A 452 -3.38 12.30 -2.14
C ALA A 452 -2.41 11.90 -1.02
N ASN A 453 -2.95 11.49 0.12
CA ASN A 453 -2.15 10.81 1.12
C ASN A 453 -1.80 9.39 0.65
N ILE A 454 -0.85 8.75 1.32
CA ILE A 454 -0.48 7.36 1.03
C ILE A 454 -1.05 6.47 2.13
N ILE A 455 -1.53 5.29 1.74
CA ILE A 455 -2.01 4.28 2.68
C ILE A 455 -0.86 3.59 3.41
N THR A 456 -1.11 3.20 4.64
CA THR A 456 -0.30 2.20 5.35
C THR A 456 -1.20 1.18 6.05
N HIS A 457 -0.73 -0.05 6.19
CA HIS A 457 -1.48 -1.12 6.83
C HIS A 457 -0.85 -1.51 8.16
N HIS A 458 -1.65 -1.53 9.22
CA HIS A 458 -1.22 -2.10 10.49
C HIS A 458 -1.16 -3.61 10.39
N ARG A 459 0.00 -4.17 10.75
CA ARG A 459 0.25 -5.61 10.80
C ARG A 459 0.60 -6.00 12.23
N SER A 460 -0.12 -6.99 12.78
CA SER A 460 0.11 -7.44 14.16
C SER A 460 1.49 -8.05 14.34
N SER A 461 2.24 -7.60 15.35
CA SER A 461 3.48 -8.27 15.76
C SER A 461 3.17 -9.69 16.31
N PRO A 462 4.14 -10.60 16.35
CA PRO A 462 3.94 -11.94 16.97
C PRO A 462 3.42 -11.87 18.41
N LYS A 463 3.91 -10.89 19.20
CA LYS A 463 3.44 -10.64 20.57
C LYS A 463 1.99 -10.18 20.60
N SER A 464 1.63 -9.22 19.74
CA SER A 464 0.26 -8.71 19.62
C SER A 464 -0.70 -9.77 19.11
N SER A 465 -0.31 -10.58 18.13
CA SER A 465 -1.12 -11.69 17.60
C SER A 465 -1.43 -12.72 18.67
N LYS A 466 -0.46 -13.06 19.53
CA LYS A 466 -0.67 -13.95 20.69
C LYS A 466 -1.72 -13.40 21.65
N GLN A 467 -1.71 -12.09 21.93
CA GLN A 467 -2.72 -11.45 22.79
C GLN A 467 -4.12 -11.48 22.15
N LEU A 468 -4.21 -11.19 20.86
CA LEU A 468 -5.47 -11.18 20.13
C LEU A 468 -6.12 -12.57 20.07
N VAL A 469 -5.32 -13.61 19.83
CA VAL A 469 -5.79 -15.01 19.83
C VAL A 469 -6.27 -15.40 21.23
N ALA A 470 -5.51 -15.10 22.27
CA ALA A 470 -5.92 -15.35 23.64
C ALA A 470 -7.27 -14.68 23.97
N GLN A 471 -7.46 -13.44 23.54
CA GLN A 471 -8.74 -12.72 23.70
C GLN A 471 -9.88 -13.43 22.96
N ALA A 472 -9.67 -13.90 21.72
CA ALA A 472 -10.66 -14.61 20.94
C ALA A 472 -11.06 -15.96 21.58
N PHE A 473 -10.11 -16.65 22.21
CA PHE A 473 -10.37 -17.88 22.95
C PHE A 473 -10.88 -17.64 24.38
N GLY A 474 -10.81 -16.41 24.90
CA GLY A 474 -11.25 -16.05 26.26
C GLY A 474 -10.31 -16.57 27.36
N VAL A 475 -9.01 -16.69 27.06
CA VAL A 475 -7.95 -17.16 27.97
C VAL A 475 -6.84 -16.12 28.12
N SER A 476 -5.91 -16.32 29.05
CA SER A 476 -4.72 -15.48 29.12
C SER A 476 -3.68 -15.90 28.06
N PRO A 477 -2.78 -15.00 27.61
CA PRO A 477 -1.77 -15.34 26.60
C PRO A 477 -0.82 -16.48 26.99
N ASN A 478 -0.64 -16.74 28.30
CA ASN A 478 0.20 -17.82 28.79
C ASN A 478 -0.51 -19.18 28.86
N GLU A 479 -1.83 -19.19 28.74
CA GLU A 479 -2.67 -20.39 28.76
C GLU A 479 -2.96 -20.95 27.36
N LEU A 480 -2.49 -20.28 26.31
CA LEU A 480 -2.65 -20.79 24.94
C LEU A 480 -1.92 -22.12 24.77
N ASN A 481 -2.63 -23.10 24.22
CA ASN A 481 -2.06 -24.40 23.86
C ASN A 481 -1.25 -24.32 22.54
N GLU A 482 -0.60 -25.42 22.17
CA GLU A 482 0.26 -25.49 20.97
C GLU A 482 -0.48 -25.14 19.67
N GLN A 483 -1.73 -25.61 19.51
CA GLN A 483 -2.53 -25.32 18.31
C GLN A 483 -2.90 -23.83 18.24
N GLU A 484 -3.28 -23.23 19.35
CA GLU A 484 -3.59 -21.80 19.45
C GLU A 484 -2.35 -20.91 19.22
N LEU A 485 -1.17 -21.37 19.63
CA LEU A 485 0.10 -20.70 19.32
C LEU A 485 0.41 -20.76 17.82
N VAL A 486 0.14 -21.88 17.14
CA VAL A 486 0.26 -21.98 15.67
C VAL A 486 -0.70 -21.03 14.99
N ILE A 487 -1.96 -20.92 15.46
CA ILE A 487 -2.92 -19.94 14.97
C ILE A 487 -2.36 -18.51 15.12
N ALA A 488 -1.79 -18.18 16.28
CA ALA A 488 -1.20 -16.85 16.51
C ALA A 488 -0.02 -16.55 15.55
N GLN A 489 0.78 -17.56 15.20
CA GLN A 489 1.84 -17.41 14.20
C GLN A 489 1.30 -17.18 12.79
N LYS A 490 0.22 -17.88 12.39
CA LYS A 490 -0.42 -17.72 11.08
C LYS A 490 -1.06 -16.34 10.92
N ILE A 491 -1.67 -15.80 11.98
CA ILE A 491 -2.29 -14.45 11.99
C ILE A 491 -1.22 -13.33 12.11
N ALA A 492 -0.02 -13.65 12.58
CA ALA A 492 1.03 -12.66 12.72
C ALA A 492 1.41 -12.05 11.35
N LYS A 493 1.59 -10.72 11.34
CA LYS A 493 1.91 -9.90 10.15
C LYS A 493 0.80 -9.86 9.07
N VAL A 494 -0.39 -10.37 9.32
CA VAL A 494 -1.56 -10.16 8.45
C VAL A 494 -2.02 -8.71 8.55
N ALA A 495 -2.37 -8.09 7.41
CA ALA A 495 -2.92 -6.75 7.36
C ALA A 495 -4.31 -6.71 8.01
N ARG A 496 -4.59 -5.74 8.88
CA ARG A 496 -5.86 -5.69 9.64
C ARG A 496 -6.60 -4.37 9.56
N ARG A 497 -5.89 -3.27 9.52
CA ARG A 497 -6.45 -1.92 9.45
C ARG A 497 -5.58 -1.05 8.57
N SER A 498 -6.21 -0.11 7.92
CA SER A 498 -5.54 0.90 7.10
C SER A 498 -5.51 2.23 7.81
N TYR A 499 -4.44 2.98 7.62
CA TYR A 499 -4.22 4.31 8.16
C TYR A 499 -3.60 5.21 7.09
N VAL A 500 -3.64 6.50 7.33
CA VAL A 500 -2.87 7.48 6.54
C VAL A 500 -1.40 7.34 6.93
N HIS A 501 -0.51 7.26 5.94
CA HIS A 501 0.94 7.23 6.20
C HIS A 501 1.41 8.58 6.73
N ALA A 502 2.10 8.57 7.86
CA ALA A 502 2.46 9.79 8.59
C ALA A 502 3.28 10.83 7.79
N CYS A 503 4.00 10.40 6.74
CA CYS A 503 4.97 11.25 6.06
C CYS A 503 4.72 11.36 4.54
N GLY A 504 4.15 10.34 3.92
CA GLY A 504 4.06 10.24 2.48
C GLY A 504 2.92 11.06 1.89
N VAL A 505 3.22 11.83 0.86
CA VAL A 505 2.23 12.51 0.02
C VAL A 505 2.47 12.09 -1.43
N ALA A 506 1.42 11.64 -2.09
CA ALA A 506 1.39 11.28 -3.50
C ALA A 506 1.10 12.53 -4.34
N LEU A 507 1.86 12.75 -5.40
CA LEU A 507 1.70 13.86 -6.34
C LEU A 507 1.79 13.35 -7.78
N CYS A 508 0.93 13.83 -8.66
CA CYS A 508 0.90 13.44 -10.06
C CYS A 508 0.62 14.64 -10.97
N SER A 509 1.02 14.57 -12.24
CA SER A 509 0.67 15.58 -13.26
C SER A 509 -0.76 15.46 -13.76
N GLU A 510 -1.41 14.32 -13.53
CA GLU A 510 -2.78 14.00 -13.91
C GLU A 510 -3.62 13.60 -12.68
N ASP A 511 -4.91 13.39 -12.88
CA ASP A 511 -5.80 12.83 -11.84
C ASP A 511 -5.28 11.46 -11.37
N ILE A 512 -4.92 11.38 -10.09
CA ILE A 512 -4.32 10.18 -9.48
C ILE A 512 -5.25 8.96 -9.62
N SER A 513 -6.58 9.15 -9.62
CA SER A 513 -7.55 8.06 -9.74
C SER A 513 -7.47 7.32 -11.08
N HIS A 514 -6.91 7.95 -12.12
CA HIS A 514 -6.66 7.32 -13.42
C HIS A 514 -5.39 6.45 -13.44
N ILE A 515 -4.55 6.59 -12.43
CA ILE A 515 -3.22 5.96 -12.35
C ILE A 515 -3.20 4.86 -11.29
N VAL A 516 -3.77 5.14 -10.13
CA VAL A 516 -3.84 4.20 -8.99
C VAL A 516 -5.22 4.28 -8.32
N PRO A 517 -5.71 3.19 -7.71
CA PRO A 517 -6.99 3.23 -7.02
C PRO A 517 -6.87 4.07 -5.75
N LEU A 518 -7.93 4.79 -5.42
CA LEU A 518 -8.04 5.60 -4.22
C LEU A 518 -8.96 4.94 -3.18
N ALA A 519 -8.74 5.27 -1.92
CA ALA A 519 -9.61 4.92 -0.81
C ALA A 519 -9.80 6.11 0.14
N PHE A 520 -10.80 6.02 0.99
CA PHE A 520 -10.98 6.91 2.12
C PHE A 520 -10.69 6.15 3.41
N VAL A 521 -9.89 6.73 4.29
CA VAL A 521 -9.53 6.13 5.57
C VAL A 521 -9.91 7.09 6.69
N GLU A 522 -10.70 6.62 7.65
CA GLU A 522 -10.92 7.31 8.91
C GLU A 522 -9.65 7.17 9.76
N ASP A 523 -9.03 8.29 10.10
CA ASP A 523 -7.83 8.33 10.94
C ASP A 523 -8.00 9.40 12.01
N ALA A 524 -7.77 9.06 13.27
CA ALA A 524 -7.94 9.96 14.40
C ALA A 524 -7.00 11.20 14.36
N ASN A 525 -5.92 11.12 13.58
CA ASN A 525 -4.99 12.23 13.37
C ASN A 525 -5.44 13.21 12.26
N TYR A 526 -6.54 12.90 11.58
CA TYR A 526 -7.13 13.73 10.53
C TYR A 526 -8.60 13.97 10.90
N GLU A 527 -8.97 15.22 11.22
CA GLU A 527 -10.31 15.58 11.73
C GLU A 527 -11.48 15.07 10.86
N ASN A 528 -11.25 14.80 9.58
CA ASN A 528 -12.26 14.32 8.64
C ASN A 528 -11.83 13.06 7.86
N GLY A 529 -10.82 12.30 8.35
CA GLY A 529 -10.21 11.23 7.56
C GLY A 529 -9.40 11.76 6.37
N GLY A 530 -8.96 10.89 5.49
CA GLY A 530 -8.15 11.29 4.34
C GLY A 530 -8.33 10.41 3.11
N VAL A 531 -8.31 11.04 1.93
CA VAL A 531 -8.16 10.32 0.67
C VAL A 531 -6.74 9.79 0.59
N VAL A 532 -6.60 8.49 0.34
CA VAL A 532 -5.33 7.79 0.25
C VAL A 532 -5.22 7.01 -1.05
N THR A 533 -3.99 6.86 -1.56
CA THR A 533 -3.72 5.89 -2.63
C THR A 533 -3.80 4.47 -2.06
N GLN A 534 -4.37 3.53 -2.81
CA GLN A 534 -4.41 2.12 -2.39
C GLN A 534 -3.07 1.39 -2.60
N TYR A 535 -2.22 1.90 -3.48
CA TYR A 535 -0.84 1.44 -3.59
C TYR A 535 0.06 2.24 -2.66
N CYS A 536 1.13 1.62 -2.17
CA CYS A 536 2.08 2.24 -1.26
C CYS A 536 3.54 1.93 -1.65
N GLY A 537 4.48 2.60 -1.00
CA GLY A 537 5.90 2.34 -1.12
C GLY A 537 6.44 2.37 -2.55
N GLU A 538 7.23 1.34 -2.90
CA GLU A 538 7.85 1.20 -4.22
C GLU A 538 6.82 0.96 -5.33
N GLY A 539 5.77 0.18 -5.04
CA GLY A 539 4.70 -0.09 -5.99
C GLY A 539 4.00 1.18 -6.49
N LEU A 540 3.79 2.17 -5.60
CA LEU A 540 3.24 3.47 -5.97
C LEU A 540 4.18 4.25 -6.89
N ARG A 541 5.48 4.27 -6.60
CA ARG A 541 6.51 4.92 -7.43
C ARG A 541 6.59 4.27 -8.83
N ARG A 542 6.54 2.95 -8.90
CA ARG A 542 6.53 2.20 -10.17
C ARG A 542 5.26 2.42 -10.98
N ALA A 543 4.14 2.73 -10.34
CA ALA A 543 2.92 3.12 -11.05
C ALA A 543 3.02 4.53 -11.68
N GLY A 544 4.12 5.26 -11.47
CA GLY A 544 4.38 6.57 -12.05
C GLY A 544 4.02 7.75 -11.14
N VAL A 545 3.54 7.50 -9.93
CA VAL A 545 3.19 8.55 -8.96
C VAL A 545 4.45 9.02 -8.23
N VAL A 546 4.61 10.32 -8.11
CA VAL A 546 5.68 10.93 -7.32
C VAL A 546 5.33 10.83 -5.85
N VAL A 547 6.26 10.28 -5.07
CA VAL A 547 6.11 10.17 -3.61
C VAL A 547 7.02 11.18 -2.95
N LEU A 548 6.41 12.16 -2.29
CA LEU A 548 7.09 13.14 -1.44
C LEU A 548 7.08 12.63 0.00
N ASN A 549 8.26 12.52 0.60
CA ASN A 549 8.39 12.17 2.02
C ASN A 549 8.56 13.44 2.85
N LEU A 550 7.46 13.96 3.35
CA LEU A 550 7.38 15.16 4.17
C LEU A 550 7.20 14.75 5.62
N LEU A 551 8.29 14.69 6.38
CA LEU A 551 8.29 14.17 7.74
C LEU A 551 8.06 15.28 8.77
N SER A 552 7.32 14.98 9.84
CA SER A 552 7.21 15.87 11.01
C SER A 552 8.24 15.49 12.07
N LEU A 553 9.01 16.47 12.55
CA LEU A 553 9.94 16.29 13.66
C LEU A 553 9.66 17.32 14.78
N LYS A 554 9.37 16.83 15.98
CA LYS A 554 9.19 17.67 17.19
C LYS A 554 10.38 18.58 17.45
N ALA A 555 11.61 18.12 17.15
CA ALA A 555 12.82 18.93 17.27
C ALA A 555 12.77 20.23 16.46
N LEU A 556 12.14 20.19 15.28
CA LEU A 556 11.96 21.39 14.44
C LEU A 556 10.90 22.34 15.03
N GLY A 557 9.91 21.83 15.74
CA GLY A 557 8.99 22.64 16.52
C GLY A 557 9.70 23.41 17.64
N ILE A 558 10.67 22.77 18.32
CA ILE A 558 11.54 23.43 19.30
C ILE A 558 12.38 24.52 18.62
N VAL A 559 13.04 24.19 17.50
CA VAL A 559 13.83 25.17 16.72
C VAL A 559 12.96 26.36 16.30
N LYS A 560 11.74 26.10 15.80
CA LYS A 560 10.77 27.15 15.43
C LYS A 560 10.40 28.07 16.58
N TYR A 561 10.25 27.53 17.77
CA TYR A 561 9.95 28.32 18.97
C TYR A 561 11.02 29.42 19.26
N PHE A 562 12.29 29.11 18.97
CA PHE A 562 13.42 30.02 19.15
C PHE A 562 13.75 30.86 17.91
N ALA A 563 13.19 30.57 16.74
CA ALA A 563 13.60 31.19 15.46
C ALA A 563 13.48 32.73 15.42
N GLN A 564 12.69 33.35 16.30
CA GLN A 564 12.57 34.81 16.39
C GLN A 564 13.68 35.45 17.24
N GLU A 565 14.27 34.69 18.15
CA GLU A 565 15.26 35.20 19.13
C GLU A 565 16.68 34.70 18.84
N VAL A 566 16.79 33.53 18.24
CA VAL A 566 18.07 32.85 17.97
C VAL A 566 18.18 32.50 16.46
N ALA A 567 19.22 32.99 15.82
CA ALA A 567 19.56 32.58 14.46
C ALA A 567 20.17 31.16 14.51
N VAL A 568 19.33 30.13 14.53
CA VAL A 568 19.73 28.72 14.77
C VAL A 568 20.74 28.22 13.73
N GLU A 569 20.69 28.75 12.53
CA GLU A 569 21.63 28.40 11.45
C GLU A 569 23.05 28.92 11.71
N SER A 570 23.22 29.95 12.58
CA SER A 570 24.50 30.55 12.94
C SER A 570 25.08 30.06 14.28
N ILE A 571 24.46 29.03 14.88
CA ILE A 571 24.98 28.42 16.12
C ILE A 571 26.37 27.86 15.89
N PRO A 572 27.39 28.27 16.67
CA PRO A 572 28.74 27.72 16.52
C PRO A 572 28.75 26.25 16.95
N LEU A 573 29.43 25.39 16.17
CA LEU A 573 29.49 23.94 16.40
C LEU A 573 30.61 23.50 17.37
N ASP A 574 31.20 24.44 18.10
CA ASP A 574 32.31 24.26 19.01
C ASP A 574 32.01 24.87 20.42
N ASP A 575 30.72 25.05 20.75
CA ASP A 575 30.33 25.62 22.06
C ASP A 575 30.54 24.63 23.20
N GLU A 576 31.47 24.97 24.12
CA GLU A 576 31.86 24.10 25.22
C GLU A 576 30.70 23.83 26.19
N THR A 577 29.82 24.80 26.44
CA THR A 577 28.66 24.65 27.34
C THR A 577 27.71 23.56 26.82
N THR A 578 27.52 23.52 25.49
CA THR A 578 26.72 22.49 24.83
C THR A 578 27.37 21.11 24.95
N PHE A 579 28.70 21.01 24.71
CA PHE A 579 29.41 19.75 24.89
C PHE A 579 29.44 19.26 26.34
N GLU A 580 29.56 20.14 27.32
CA GLU A 580 29.45 19.76 28.73
C GLU A 580 28.08 19.16 29.07
N LEU A 581 26.98 19.73 28.55
CA LEU A 581 25.63 19.21 28.74
C LEU A 581 25.51 17.79 28.12
N LEU A 582 26.02 17.59 26.91
CA LEU A 582 26.02 16.32 26.24
C LEU A 582 26.84 15.24 26.95
N ARG A 583 28.08 15.58 27.40
CA ARG A 583 28.97 14.67 28.15
C ARG A 583 28.39 14.23 29.48
N ARG A 584 27.63 15.09 30.15
CA ARG A 584 26.90 14.73 31.39
C ARG A 584 25.71 13.80 31.12
N GLY A 585 25.26 13.69 29.86
CA GLY A 585 24.07 12.93 29.48
C GLY A 585 22.76 13.62 29.97
N ASP A 586 22.77 14.94 30.13
CA ASP A 586 21.58 15.73 30.42
C ASP A 586 20.79 16.00 29.12
N THR A 587 20.27 14.92 28.51
CA THR A 587 19.74 14.93 27.16
C THR A 587 18.24 14.65 27.09
N GLU A 588 17.51 14.79 28.19
CA GLU A 588 16.06 14.67 28.19
C GLU A 588 15.42 15.67 27.21
N GLY A 589 14.59 15.17 26.28
CA GLY A 589 13.95 15.94 25.22
C GLY A 589 14.86 16.30 24.04
N LEU A 590 16.12 15.86 24.02
CA LEU A 590 17.01 16.10 22.89
C LEU A 590 16.80 15.07 21.78
N PHE A 591 16.58 15.56 20.58
CA PHE A 591 16.47 14.74 19.39
C PHE A 591 17.66 13.78 19.25
N GLN A 592 17.40 12.50 19.02
CA GLN A 592 18.36 11.39 18.88
C GLN A 592 19.18 11.04 20.15
N PHE A 593 19.25 11.90 21.17
CA PHE A 593 20.08 11.68 22.36
C PHE A 593 19.26 11.41 23.64
N ASP A 594 17.94 11.26 23.55
CA ASP A 594 17.05 11.11 24.72
C ASP A 594 16.98 9.67 25.29
N SER A 595 17.40 8.66 24.54
CA SER A 595 17.38 7.28 25.04
C SER A 595 18.50 7.01 26.06
N GLU A 596 18.27 6.08 27.02
CA GLU A 596 19.29 5.72 28.01
C GLU A 596 20.56 5.14 27.37
N GLU A 597 20.42 4.40 26.26
CA GLU A 597 21.53 3.89 25.46
C GLU A 597 22.41 5.03 24.92
N MET A 598 21.79 6.05 24.33
CA MET A 598 22.52 7.21 23.80
C MET A 598 23.15 8.06 24.92
N ARG A 599 22.49 8.21 26.07
CA ARG A 599 23.06 8.86 27.23
C ARG A 599 24.30 8.15 27.75
N HIS A 600 24.28 6.80 27.71
CA HIS A 600 25.43 5.97 28.06
C HIS A 600 26.61 6.21 27.10
N HIS A 601 26.36 6.16 25.76
CA HIS A 601 27.39 6.47 24.77
C HIS A 601 28.00 7.85 24.95
N LEU A 602 27.19 8.89 25.16
CA LEU A 602 27.69 10.25 25.40
C LEU A 602 28.59 10.34 26.64
N ARG A 603 28.24 9.63 27.73
CA ARG A 603 29.06 9.59 28.95
C ARG A 603 30.35 8.78 28.80
N GLU A 604 30.36 7.73 27.99
CA GLU A 604 31.56 6.92 27.76
C GLU A 604 32.52 7.57 26.76
N GLU A 605 31.99 8.05 25.62
CA GLU A 605 32.81 8.54 24.50
C GLU A 605 33.24 10.01 24.70
N GLN A 606 32.59 10.76 25.63
CA GLN A 606 32.95 12.12 26.03
C GLN A 606 33.25 13.05 24.83
N PRO A 607 32.30 13.26 23.90
CA PRO A 607 32.53 14.03 22.67
C PRO A 607 32.98 15.46 23.00
N SER A 608 34.07 15.90 22.33
CA SER A 608 34.64 17.25 22.50
C SER A 608 34.42 18.15 21.28
N ASP A 609 33.91 17.59 20.19
CA ASP A 609 33.67 18.29 18.94
C ASP A 609 32.50 17.70 18.17
N PHE A 610 32.11 18.35 17.09
CA PHE A 610 30.98 17.93 16.26
C PHE A 610 31.21 16.57 15.57
N GLU A 611 32.45 16.25 15.18
CA GLU A 611 32.79 14.96 14.57
C GLU A 611 32.61 13.80 15.55
N GLY A 612 32.87 14.00 16.83
CA GLY A 612 32.59 13.04 17.89
C GLY A 612 31.10 12.71 17.98
N LEU A 613 30.21 13.70 17.87
CA LEU A 613 28.75 13.47 17.82
C LEU A 613 28.33 12.71 16.56
N VAL A 614 28.92 13.04 15.40
CA VAL A 614 28.68 12.31 14.14
C VAL A 614 29.14 10.86 14.27
N ALA A 615 30.27 10.59 14.92
CA ALA A 615 30.77 9.24 15.17
C ALA A 615 29.76 8.42 15.98
N ILE A 616 29.29 8.95 17.13
CA ILE A 616 28.29 8.32 17.97
C ILE A 616 27.01 7.98 17.17
N LEU A 617 26.46 8.94 16.44
CA LEU A 617 25.25 8.72 15.63
C LEU A 617 25.46 7.77 14.45
N SER A 618 26.67 7.65 13.92
CA SER A 618 26.99 6.76 12.81
C SER A 618 26.80 5.27 13.17
N HIS A 619 26.86 4.89 14.44
CA HIS A 619 26.54 3.54 14.90
C HIS A 619 25.04 3.22 14.80
N HIS A 620 24.19 4.23 14.83
CA HIS A 620 22.72 4.11 14.82
C HIS A 620 22.08 4.56 13.49
N CYS A 621 22.85 5.18 12.58
CA CYS A 621 22.37 5.66 11.31
C CYS A 621 22.79 4.75 10.16
N THR A 622 21.96 4.69 9.11
CA THR A 622 22.21 3.86 7.91
C THR A 622 23.40 4.30 7.07
N ASN A 623 23.82 5.57 7.20
CA ASN A 623 24.94 6.16 6.48
C ASN A 623 25.44 7.45 7.14
N ARG A 624 26.69 7.86 6.82
CA ARG A 624 27.33 9.04 7.37
C ARG A 624 26.59 10.35 7.05
N ALA A 625 26.02 10.49 5.84
CA ALA A 625 25.29 11.71 5.47
C ALA A 625 24.07 11.92 6.36
N HIS A 626 23.37 10.82 6.70
CA HIS A 626 22.26 10.83 7.66
C HIS A 626 22.75 11.21 9.08
N ALA A 627 23.86 10.62 9.52
CA ALA A 627 24.43 10.90 10.84
C ALA A 627 24.83 12.38 10.99
N VAL A 628 25.47 12.98 9.97
CA VAL A 628 25.86 14.41 9.97
C VAL A 628 24.62 15.31 10.06
N SER A 629 23.59 15.03 9.26
CA SER A 629 22.35 15.81 9.27
C SER A 629 21.66 15.78 10.64
N TYR A 630 21.60 14.60 11.24
CA TYR A 630 20.96 14.41 12.53
C TYR A 630 21.80 14.96 13.69
N ALA A 631 23.13 14.85 13.60
CA ALA A 631 24.03 15.49 14.55
C ALA A 631 23.85 17.01 14.54
N LEU A 632 23.69 17.62 13.36
CA LEU A 632 23.50 19.06 13.25
C LEU A 632 22.21 19.50 13.97
N LEU A 633 21.08 18.86 13.70
CA LEU A 633 19.83 19.20 14.35
C LEU A 633 19.89 18.92 15.86
N ALA A 634 20.44 17.77 16.26
CA ALA A 634 20.57 17.39 17.68
C ALA A 634 21.46 18.36 18.44
N TYR A 635 22.58 18.81 17.85
CA TYR A 635 23.46 19.80 18.44
C TYR A 635 22.77 21.18 18.58
N GLN A 636 22.04 21.61 17.54
CA GLN A 636 21.27 22.87 17.61
C GLN A 636 20.26 22.85 18.78
N VAL A 637 19.53 21.74 18.93
CA VAL A 637 18.57 21.56 20.01
C VAL A 637 19.28 21.47 21.37
N ALA A 638 20.46 20.85 21.45
CA ALA A 638 21.28 20.81 22.67
C ALA A 638 21.80 22.21 23.08
N TYR A 639 22.24 23.00 22.10
CA TYR A 639 22.63 24.39 22.32
C TYR A 639 21.49 25.22 22.91
N LEU A 640 20.29 25.11 22.34
CA LEU A 640 19.10 25.79 22.85
C LEU A 640 18.79 25.38 24.31
N LYS A 641 18.89 24.09 24.62
CA LYS A 641 18.72 23.60 26.00
C LYS A 641 19.80 24.13 26.94
N ALA A 642 21.06 24.17 26.51
CA ALA A 642 22.19 24.60 27.32
C ALA A 642 22.12 26.10 27.68
N HIS A 643 21.74 26.93 26.71
CA HIS A 643 21.75 28.38 26.85
C HIS A 643 20.39 28.99 27.28
N TYR A 644 19.28 28.30 27.02
CA TYR A 644 17.91 28.76 27.27
C TYR A 644 17.06 27.70 27.99
N PRO A 645 17.49 27.16 29.14
CA PRO A 645 16.86 25.97 29.75
C PRO A 645 15.40 26.17 30.17
N LYS A 646 14.99 27.39 30.53
CA LYS A 646 13.61 27.71 30.94
C LYS A 646 12.68 27.71 29.70
N GLU A 647 13.09 28.42 28.68
CA GLU A 647 12.39 28.55 27.41
C GLU A 647 12.30 27.18 26.69
N PHE A 648 13.37 26.39 26.77
CA PHE A 648 13.42 25.02 26.26
C PHE A 648 12.37 24.12 26.94
N ALA A 649 12.25 24.20 28.28
CA ALA A 649 11.21 23.48 29.01
C ALA A 649 9.77 23.89 28.60
N CYS A 650 9.58 25.15 28.18
CA CYS A 650 8.31 25.63 27.64
C CYS A 650 8.06 25.10 26.23
N ALA A 651 9.10 25.08 25.38
CA ALA A 651 9.02 24.56 24.02
C ALA A 651 8.69 23.07 23.97
N LEU A 652 9.21 22.25 24.91
CA LEU A 652 8.92 20.82 25.02
C LEU A 652 7.45 20.50 25.37
N ARG A 653 6.72 21.44 25.97
CA ARG A 653 5.32 21.26 26.39
C ARG A 653 4.31 21.66 25.33
N LYS A 654 4.76 22.40 24.35
CA LYS A 654 3.96 22.77 23.17
C LYS A 654 4.04 21.69 22.08
#